data_b38506619d64c01ea75a0e693a7c2b3e
#
_entry.id   b38506619d64c01ea75a0e693a7c2b3e
#
_cell.length_a   1.000
_cell.length_b   1.000
_cell.length_c   1.000
_cell.angle_alpha   90.00
_cell.angle_beta   90.00
_cell.angle_gamma   90.00
#
_symmetry.space_group_name_H-M   'P 1'
#
loop_
_entity.id
_entity.type
_entity.pdbx_description
1 polymer ?
#
loop_
_entity_poly.entity_id
_entity_poly.type
_entity_poly.pdbx_seq_one_letter_code
_entity_poly.pdbx_strand_id
1 'polypeptide(L)'
;MRVLFLQFILLFLFVFTARAQQTNLQSEMKEAERLFNQKKYDAAKNKLKGILKESTDFATAIRLLGLIELKTGKFAESAAAYEKLFVVKADLSRNAYYEAAEAYLKQYKYDKALEFFLLYKHSQQKDYKTEEFFAQKDYDKNIDFNIANCEFSLESDFTGQLDQPIAMKGNINSDADEFMPTIDASGKLLLFTSVRDGNENILIAKKNKEGEWTNARSIGNAINTKDNEGMAKFTTCGRRIYFSACAWENVKGGCDVYMAEYDAKNDVIDKVEPANGLNSEFWDSQPTISCDGNIMYFVSNREGGIGGTDIWRSKLSANGVWGEPENLGTTINTEGDEETPFIAPDGITLYFSSTGHPGMGEADLFMSILKEDGISWSTPLNLGETINSPFREAGLVISAEGRAYFASARSGKGSLDLYENHLIGTYKPRIDAVLLDAFVIDDETQKPLEGATVRVRSSNKSIGNFTTDKDGRFFICVPSGASYSYIIEKPGFDSNVNADYFEKIEGENSKRVEIFMTKGGKTKETVLVEPTAEDTVTTPEISEIIAAVDSAKVESPYAQILKKVDWDKFRENMPRTRIRKNLSLYFDVDTMGVNDIHKEAILKIIAQYDDPFSLDVQVTGFADDDGDAKFNNYVSVMRAKSVADFMILIGMTADQITFEGKGKQTSNMAKHQNRRVEILVTD
;
A
#
# COMPACT_ATOMS: atom_id res chain seq x y z
N MET A 1 80.53 23.93 -7.63
CA MET A 1 79.70 25.10 -7.31
C MET A 1 78.66 25.41 -8.42
N ARG A 2 79.04 25.55 -9.69
CA ARG A 2 78.03 25.83 -10.78
C ARG A 2 77.01 24.76 -10.98
N VAL A 3 77.28 23.48 -10.85
CA VAL A 3 76.30 22.34 -11.00
C VAL A 3 75.33 22.32 -9.84
N LEU A 4 75.77 22.53 -8.62
CA LEU A 4 74.90 22.60 -7.45
C LEU A 4 73.96 23.82 -7.49
N PHE A 5 74.42 24.95 -8.02
CA PHE A 5 73.57 26.14 -8.19
C PHE A 5 72.54 25.98 -9.28
N LEU A 6 72.85 25.28 -10.36
CA LEU A 6 71.90 24.94 -11.42
C LEU A 6 70.82 23.95 -10.93
N GLN A 7 71.22 22.97 -10.13
CA GLN A 7 70.26 22.02 -9.50
C GLN A 7 69.33 22.74 -8.50
N PHE A 8 69.85 23.71 -7.76
CA PHE A 8 69.09 24.54 -6.82
C PHE A 8 68.03 25.42 -7.57
N ILE A 9 68.45 26.04 -8.70
CA ILE A 9 67.58 26.85 -9.55
C ILE A 9 66.47 25.97 -10.20
N LEU A 10 66.84 24.80 -10.69
CA LEU A 10 65.83 23.82 -11.26
C LEU A 10 64.88 23.34 -10.20
N LEU A 11 65.35 23.04 -9.01
CA LEU A 11 64.49 22.62 -7.88
C LEU A 11 63.52 23.76 -7.46
N PHE A 12 64.06 25.02 -7.41
CA PHE A 12 63.23 26.19 -7.07
C PHE A 12 62.18 26.52 -8.14
N LEU A 13 62.59 26.44 -9.42
CA LEU A 13 61.64 26.57 -10.54
C LEU A 13 60.56 25.44 -10.51
N PHE A 14 60.95 24.21 -10.21
CA PHE A 14 60.00 23.07 -10.10
C PHE A 14 59.04 23.27 -8.93
N VAL A 15 59.53 23.70 -7.76
CA VAL A 15 58.69 24.02 -6.60
C VAL A 15 57.76 25.21 -6.89
N PHE A 16 58.26 26.23 -7.62
CA PHE A 16 57.47 27.41 -7.96
C PHE A 16 56.36 27.10 -8.98
N THR A 17 56.65 26.27 -10.01
CA THR A 17 55.67 25.81 -10.99
C THR A 17 54.63 24.87 -10.36
N ALA A 18 55.04 23.93 -9.49
CA ALA A 18 54.13 23.04 -8.76
C ALA A 18 53.18 23.84 -7.83
N ARG A 19 53.70 24.87 -7.16
CA ARG A 19 52.93 25.75 -6.28
C ARG A 19 51.96 26.64 -7.08
N ALA A 20 52.32 27.13 -8.23
CA ALA A 20 51.48 27.90 -9.12
C ALA A 20 50.36 27.01 -9.70
N GLN A 21 50.68 25.78 -10.10
CA GLN A 21 49.70 24.79 -10.60
C GLN A 21 48.71 24.40 -9.50
N GLN A 22 49.15 24.14 -8.27
CA GLN A 22 48.28 23.83 -7.13
C GLN A 22 47.34 24.99 -6.79
N THR A 23 47.83 26.26 -6.87
CA THR A 23 47.00 27.45 -6.65
C THR A 23 45.93 27.60 -7.74
N ASN A 24 46.27 27.27 -9.00
CA ASN A 24 45.31 27.27 -10.11
C ASN A 24 44.22 26.21 -9.93
N LEU A 25 44.58 24.97 -9.57
CA LEU A 25 43.65 23.89 -9.31
C LEU A 25 42.68 24.21 -8.16
N GLN A 26 43.15 24.85 -7.10
CA GLN A 26 42.32 25.33 -6.00
C GLN A 26 41.34 26.42 -6.43
N SER A 27 41.74 27.33 -7.32
CA SER A 27 40.87 28.36 -7.87
C SER A 27 39.76 27.76 -8.76
N GLU A 28 40.16 26.81 -9.63
CA GLU A 28 39.19 26.06 -10.47
C GLU A 28 38.21 25.23 -9.62
N MET A 29 38.67 24.66 -8.50
CA MET A 29 37.80 23.93 -7.56
C MET A 29 36.74 24.85 -6.94
N LYS A 30 37.14 26.04 -6.45
CA LYS A 30 36.19 27.02 -5.90
C LYS A 30 35.13 27.45 -6.93
N GLU A 31 35.52 27.57 -8.20
CA GLU A 31 34.56 27.88 -9.27
C GLU A 31 33.62 26.70 -9.52
N ALA A 32 34.11 25.45 -9.48
CA ALA A 32 33.26 24.27 -9.56
C ALA A 32 32.23 24.19 -8.41
N GLU A 33 32.66 24.49 -7.17
CA GLU A 33 31.78 24.58 -5.98
C GLU A 33 30.74 25.67 -6.13
N ARG A 34 31.10 26.84 -6.66
CA ARG A 34 30.18 27.93 -6.93
C ARG A 34 29.11 27.53 -7.96
N LEU A 35 29.51 26.85 -9.04
CA LEU A 35 28.59 26.34 -10.08
C LEU A 35 27.66 25.26 -9.52
N PHE A 36 28.18 24.39 -8.67
CA PHE A 36 27.37 23.38 -7.98
C PHE A 36 26.28 24.04 -7.11
N ASN A 37 26.63 25.04 -6.30
CA ASN A 37 25.68 25.78 -5.46
C ASN A 37 24.63 26.53 -6.28
N GLN A 38 24.92 26.91 -7.52
CA GLN A 38 24.00 27.48 -8.47
C GLN A 38 23.15 26.42 -9.22
N LYS A 39 23.26 25.13 -8.85
CA LYS A 39 22.65 23.99 -9.54
C LYS A 39 23.04 23.84 -11.02
N LYS A 40 24.16 24.46 -11.45
CA LYS A 40 24.71 24.36 -12.81
C LYS A 40 25.63 23.14 -12.92
N TYR A 41 25.05 21.96 -12.75
CA TYR A 41 25.78 20.70 -12.58
C TYR A 41 26.67 20.34 -13.77
N ASP A 42 26.22 20.53 -15.01
CA ASP A 42 27.04 20.24 -16.19
C ASP A 42 28.27 21.14 -16.29
N ALA A 43 28.10 22.43 -15.99
CA ALA A 43 29.24 23.37 -15.99
C ALA A 43 30.26 23.02 -14.87
N ALA A 44 29.77 22.68 -13.67
CA ALA A 44 30.58 22.22 -12.56
C ALA A 44 31.34 20.94 -12.94
N LYS A 45 30.68 19.97 -13.51
CA LYS A 45 31.22 18.69 -13.98
C LYS A 45 32.33 18.89 -15.02
N ASN A 46 32.16 19.81 -15.98
CA ASN A 46 33.17 20.12 -16.98
C ASN A 46 34.44 20.72 -16.33
N LYS A 47 34.28 21.59 -15.33
CA LYS A 47 35.39 22.12 -14.55
C LYS A 47 36.13 21.01 -13.80
N LEU A 48 35.40 20.13 -13.11
CA LEU A 48 36.01 19.01 -12.38
C LEU A 48 36.76 18.05 -13.29
N LYS A 49 36.24 17.77 -14.50
CA LYS A 49 36.96 16.98 -15.51
C LYS A 49 38.30 17.65 -15.92
N GLY A 50 38.35 18.97 -16.02
CA GLY A 50 39.56 19.71 -16.26
C GLY A 50 40.60 19.52 -15.13
N ILE A 51 40.16 19.70 -13.88
CA ILE A 51 41.00 19.49 -12.69
C ILE A 51 41.53 18.05 -12.64
N LEU A 52 40.65 17.06 -12.84
CA LEU A 52 41.00 15.63 -12.77
C LEU A 52 41.87 15.17 -13.96
N LYS A 53 41.91 15.91 -15.06
CA LYS A 53 42.86 15.66 -16.15
C LYS A 53 44.30 16.10 -15.77
N GLU A 54 44.42 17.16 -14.98
CA GLU A 54 45.71 17.67 -14.50
C GLU A 54 46.18 16.94 -13.23
N SER A 55 45.27 16.58 -12.34
CA SER A 55 45.53 15.85 -11.08
C SER A 55 44.47 14.79 -10.87
N THR A 56 44.78 13.56 -11.25
CA THR A 56 43.84 12.42 -11.21
C THR A 56 43.44 11.97 -9.81
N ASP A 57 44.18 12.43 -8.80
CA ASP A 57 44.07 12.13 -7.37
C ASP A 57 43.59 13.34 -6.52
N PHE A 58 43.03 14.35 -7.17
CA PHE A 58 42.48 15.52 -6.44
C PHE A 58 41.19 15.12 -5.71
N ALA A 59 41.33 14.69 -4.46
CA ALA A 59 40.29 14.03 -3.68
C ALA A 59 38.98 14.84 -3.59
N THR A 60 39.06 16.17 -3.35
CA THR A 60 37.87 17.04 -3.26
C THR A 60 37.14 17.12 -4.59
N ALA A 61 37.86 17.14 -5.72
CA ALA A 61 37.20 17.13 -7.05
C ALA A 61 36.55 15.79 -7.33
N ILE A 62 37.15 14.66 -6.92
CA ILE A 62 36.54 13.33 -7.05
C ILE A 62 35.26 13.28 -6.24
N ARG A 63 35.24 13.74 -4.99
CA ARG A 63 34.09 13.78 -4.12
C ARG A 63 32.95 14.63 -4.71
N LEU A 64 33.25 15.87 -5.13
CA LEU A 64 32.25 16.76 -5.70
C LEU A 64 31.66 16.18 -7.00
N LEU A 65 32.52 15.50 -7.81
CA LEU A 65 32.01 14.78 -8.98
C LEU A 65 31.02 13.66 -8.58
N GLY A 66 31.39 12.85 -7.59
CA GLY A 66 30.49 11.81 -7.07
C GLY A 66 29.15 12.38 -6.60
N LEU A 67 29.18 13.51 -5.88
CA LEU A 67 27.96 14.18 -5.40
C LEU A 67 27.12 14.76 -6.56
N ILE A 68 27.73 15.29 -7.61
CA ILE A 68 27.03 15.76 -8.81
C ILE A 68 26.36 14.57 -9.53
N GLU A 69 27.08 13.47 -9.71
CA GLU A 69 26.54 12.27 -10.36
C GLU A 69 25.35 11.69 -9.56
N LEU A 70 25.45 11.68 -8.21
CA LEU A 70 24.36 11.29 -7.32
C LEU A 70 23.11 12.16 -7.53
N LYS A 71 23.28 13.49 -7.51
CA LYS A 71 22.18 14.45 -7.69
C LYS A 71 21.58 14.49 -9.10
N THR A 72 22.32 14.00 -10.08
CA THR A 72 21.86 13.92 -11.48
C THR A 72 21.39 12.53 -11.88
N GLY A 73 21.17 11.63 -10.91
CA GLY A 73 20.64 10.28 -11.12
C GLY A 73 21.63 9.29 -11.76
N LYS A 74 22.90 9.63 -11.79
CA LYS A 74 23.97 8.78 -12.35
C LYS A 74 24.63 7.97 -11.25
N PHE A 75 23.86 7.06 -10.67
CA PHE A 75 24.24 6.37 -9.43
C PHE A 75 25.45 5.46 -9.57
N ALA A 76 25.64 4.81 -10.73
CA ALA A 76 26.79 3.96 -10.98
C ALA A 76 28.10 4.77 -11.08
N GLU A 77 28.05 5.93 -11.77
CA GLU A 77 29.16 6.85 -11.88
C GLU A 77 29.49 7.50 -10.54
N SER A 78 28.46 7.81 -9.75
CA SER A 78 28.62 8.31 -8.38
C SER A 78 29.33 7.29 -7.50
N ALA A 79 28.88 6.05 -7.46
CA ALA A 79 29.51 4.98 -6.67
C ALA A 79 30.99 4.79 -7.08
N ALA A 80 31.27 4.74 -8.38
CA ALA A 80 32.65 4.62 -8.90
C ALA A 80 33.54 5.80 -8.49
N ALA A 81 33.01 7.03 -8.43
CA ALA A 81 33.74 8.20 -7.95
C ALA A 81 34.08 8.08 -6.46
N TYR A 82 33.12 7.59 -5.63
CA TYR A 82 33.39 7.38 -4.20
C TYR A 82 34.37 6.23 -3.95
N GLU A 83 34.30 5.13 -4.67
CA GLU A 83 35.28 4.05 -4.58
C GLU A 83 36.70 4.58 -4.90
N LYS A 84 36.83 5.38 -5.97
CA LYS A 84 38.09 6.05 -6.30
C LYS A 84 38.55 7.00 -5.18
N LEU A 85 37.62 7.77 -4.58
CA LEU A 85 37.93 8.65 -3.46
C LEU A 85 38.55 7.89 -2.30
N PHE A 86 37.98 6.75 -1.91
CA PHE A 86 38.43 5.96 -0.79
C PHE A 86 39.80 5.33 -1.03
N VAL A 87 40.16 5.03 -2.29
CA VAL A 87 41.52 4.62 -2.65
C VAL A 87 42.54 5.80 -2.53
N VAL A 88 42.12 7.01 -2.95
CA VAL A 88 43.01 8.20 -2.94
C VAL A 88 43.12 8.79 -1.54
N LYS A 89 42.01 8.91 -0.82
CA LYS A 89 41.97 9.58 0.49
C LYS A 89 40.73 9.20 1.28
N ALA A 90 40.75 8.04 1.91
CA ALA A 90 39.62 7.51 2.69
C ALA A 90 39.21 8.39 3.89
N ASP A 91 40.17 9.17 4.45
CA ASP A 91 39.97 10.06 5.60
C ASP A 91 39.53 11.49 5.24
N LEU A 92 39.10 11.72 3.99
CA LEU A 92 38.71 13.05 3.55
C LEU A 92 37.44 13.54 4.24
N SER A 93 36.42 12.69 4.33
CA SER A 93 35.12 13.05 4.92
C SER A 93 34.34 11.84 5.32
N ARG A 94 33.77 11.83 6.54
CA ARG A 94 32.81 10.84 7.03
C ARG A 94 31.57 10.78 6.13
N ASN A 95 31.05 11.93 5.71
CA ASN A 95 29.88 12.03 4.88
C ASN A 95 30.00 11.34 3.50
N ALA A 96 31.21 11.16 3.00
CA ALA A 96 31.45 10.44 1.75
C ALA A 96 30.99 8.97 1.82
N TYR A 97 31.03 8.34 2.99
CA TYR A 97 30.50 6.99 3.18
C TYR A 97 28.97 6.96 3.04
N TYR A 98 28.28 7.94 3.64
CA TYR A 98 26.82 8.04 3.48
C TYR A 98 26.42 8.30 2.03
N GLU A 99 27.11 9.24 1.37
CA GLU A 99 26.87 9.60 -0.03
C GLU A 99 27.14 8.41 -0.98
N ALA A 100 28.15 7.59 -0.68
CA ALA A 100 28.42 6.33 -1.40
C ALA A 100 27.32 5.30 -1.16
N ALA A 101 26.86 5.16 0.09
CA ALA A 101 25.77 4.26 0.44
C ALA A 101 24.48 4.63 -0.31
N GLU A 102 24.11 5.92 -0.36
CA GLU A 102 22.98 6.40 -1.18
C GLU A 102 23.14 6.00 -2.66
N ALA A 103 24.36 6.16 -3.22
CA ALA A 103 24.61 5.79 -4.61
C ALA A 103 24.42 4.29 -4.87
N TYR A 104 24.76 3.43 -3.92
CA TYR A 104 24.51 1.99 -4.02
C TYR A 104 23.07 1.62 -3.77
N LEU A 105 22.42 2.24 -2.77
CA LEU A 105 21.01 2.05 -2.48
C LEU A 105 20.16 2.32 -3.71
N LYS A 106 20.37 3.45 -4.40
CA LYS A 106 19.66 3.81 -5.63
C LYS A 106 19.91 2.88 -6.82
N GLN A 107 20.88 1.96 -6.70
CA GLN A 107 21.14 0.88 -7.66
C GLN A 107 20.57 -0.47 -7.21
N TYR A 108 19.76 -0.53 -6.14
CA TYR A 108 19.25 -1.77 -5.54
C TYR A 108 20.37 -2.70 -5.00
N LYS A 109 21.55 -2.14 -4.68
CA LYS A 109 22.69 -2.88 -4.12
C LYS A 109 22.71 -2.71 -2.62
N TYR A 110 21.73 -3.31 -1.96
CA TYR A 110 21.48 -3.15 -0.52
C TYR A 110 22.63 -3.63 0.34
N ASP A 111 23.34 -4.69 -0.07
CA ASP A 111 24.54 -5.21 0.61
C ASP A 111 25.66 -4.18 0.67
N LYS A 112 25.94 -3.53 -0.46
CA LYS A 112 26.94 -2.45 -0.54
C LYS A 112 26.49 -1.19 0.18
N ALA A 113 25.23 -0.82 0.05
CA ALA A 113 24.68 0.32 0.76
C ALA A 113 24.80 0.14 2.28
N LEU A 114 24.43 -1.05 2.80
CA LEU A 114 24.56 -1.40 4.22
C LEU A 114 26.02 -1.30 4.69
N GLU A 115 26.97 -1.86 3.93
CA GLU A 115 28.40 -1.77 4.24
C GLU A 115 28.82 -0.30 4.47
N PHE A 116 28.48 0.59 3.55
CA PHE A 116 28.88 2.00 3.64
C PHE A 116 28.09 2.79 4.68
N PHE A 117 26.81 2.50 4.92
CA PHE A 117 26.05 3.09 6.04
C PHE A 117 26.64 2.69 7.40
N LEU A 118 27.05 1.43 7.57
CA LEU A 118 27.71 0.98 8.78
C LEU A 118 29.08 1.64 8.96
N LEU A 119 29.84 1.82 7.88
CA LEU A 119 31.11 2.59 7.93
C LEU A 119 30.85 4.04 8.37
N TYR A 120 29.82 4.69 7.84
CA TYR A 120 29.40 6.02 8.29
C TYR A 120 29.05 6.03 9.79
N LYS A 121 28.20 5.11 10.24
CA LYS A 121 27.70 5.03 11.62
C LYS A 121 28.86 4.82 12.62
N HIS A 122 29.78 3.93 12.31
CA HIS A 122 30.91 3.60 13.21
C HIS A 122 32.05 4.58 13.15
N SER A 123 32.10 5.46 12.14
CA SER A 123 33.11 6.49 12.02
C SER A 123 32.85 7.67 12.95
N GLN A 124 33.89 8.26 13.51
CA GLN A 124 33.77 9.47 14.33
C GLN A 124 34.19 10.68 13.56
N GLN A 125 33.43 11.77 13.59
CA GLN A 125 33.66 13.00 12.85
C GLN A 125 35.09 13.59 13.14
N LYS A 126 35.62 13.44 14.36
CA LYS A 126 36.95 13.90 14.75
C LYS A 126 38.10 13.25 13.97
N ASP A 127 37.86 12.07 13.37
CA ASP A 127 38.84 11.30 12.63
C ASP A 127 38.97 11.76 11.16
N TYR A 128 38.12 12.70 10.75
CA TYR A 128 38.03 13.21 9.37
C TYR A 128 38.31 14.70 9.28
N LYS A 129 39.03 15.09 8.24
CA LYS A 129 39.28 16.50 7.90
C LYS A 129 38.09 16.99 7.07
N THR A 130 37.07 17.50 7.74
CA THR A 130 35.89 18.03 7.05
C THR A 130 36.23 19.33 6.35
N GLU A 131 36.12 19.41 5.04
CA GLU A 131 36.21 20.65 4.31
C GLU A 131 34.94 21.50 4.55
N GLU A 132 35.10 22.80 4.73
CA GLU A 132 34.05 23.76 5.09
C GLU A 132 32.85 23.72 4.13
N PHE A 133 33.11 23.48 2.85
CA PHE A 133 32.09 23.37 1.80
C PHE A 133 31.11 22.18 2.02
N PHE A 134 31.60 21.07 2.56
CA PHE A 134 30.80 19.84 2.78
C PHE A 134 30.32 19.68 4.24
N ALA A 135 30.69 20.60 5.14
CA ALA A 135 30.47 20.47 6.57
C ALA A 135 28.99 20.58 7.02
N GLN A 136 28.07 20.96 6.15
CA GLN A 136 26.75 21.42 6.56
C GLN A 136 25.66 20.30 6.57
N LYS A 137 25.94 19.08 6.14
CA LYS A 137 24.96 17.99 6.15
C LYS A 137 25.18 17.06 7.33
N ASP A 138 24.18 17.00 8.19
CA ASP A 138 24.08 16.03 9.24
C ASP A 138 23.18 14.87 8.78
N TYR A 139 23.76 13.70 8.60
CA TYR A 139 23.06 12.48 8.21
C TYR A 139 22.77 11.56 9.41
N ASP A 140 23.17 11.95 10.62
CA ASP A 140 23.01 11.11 11.82
C ASP A 140 21.56 10.80 12.14
N LYS A 141 20.62 11.69 11.77
CA LYS A 141 19.19 11.49 12.01
C LYS A 141 18.58 10.32 11.22
N ASN A 142 19.11 10.04 10.03
CA ASN A 142 18.51 9.06 9.11
C ASN A 142 19.31 7.75 9.02
N ILE A 143 20.45 7.68 9.70
CA ILE A 143 21.37 6.55 9.50
C ILE A 143 20.79 5.22 9.96
N ASP A 144 20.12 5.19 11.11
CA ASP A 144 19.54 3.98 11.67
C ASP A 144 18.38 3.47 10.82
N PHE A 145 17.57 4.39 10.30
CA PHE A 145 16.49 4.06 9.38
C PHE A 145 17.02 3.48 8.05
N ASN A 146 18.06 4.09 7.46
CA ASN A 146 18.65 3.59 6.22
C ASN A 146 19.32 2.22 6.39
N ILE A 147 19.94 1.96 7.55
CA ILE A 147 20.48 0.65 7.89
C ILE A 147 19.33 -0.36 7.97
N ALA A 148 18.26 -0.04 8.72
CA ALA A 148 17.09 -0.91 8.85
C ALA A 148 16.44 -1.20 7.48
N ASN A 149 16.37 -0.24 6.58
CA ASN A 149 15.87 -0.44 5.20
C ASN A 149 16.73 -1.42 4.41
N CYS A 150 18.06 -1.29 4.50
CA CYS A 150 18.96 -2.23 3.83
C CYS A 150 18.83 -3.65 4.41
N GLU A 151 18.78 -3.77 5.75
CA GLU A 151 18.60 -5.05 6.44
C GLU A 151 17.27 -5.70 6.05
N PHE A 152 16.17 -4.93 6.08
CA PHE A 152 14.85 -5.37 5.65
C PHE A 152 14.86 -5.89 4.20
N SER A 153 15.47 -5.14 3.28
CA SER A 153 15.53 -5.51 1.87
C SER A 153 16.36 -6.77 1.61
N LEU A 154 17.41 -7.01 2.41
CA LEU A 154 18.26 -8.20 2.30
C LEU A 154 17.63 -9.45 2.94
N GLU A 155 16.83 -9.28 3.98
CA GLU A 155 16.16 -10.38 4.68
C GLU A 155 14.85 -10.81 4.01
N SER A 156 14.24 -9.93 3.23
CA SER A 156 12.94 -10.15 2.60
C SER A 156 13.09 -11.02 1.34
N ASP A 157 12.24 -12.04 1.22
CA ASP A 157 12.12 -12.86 0.00
C ASP A 157 10.92 -12.37 -0.83
N PHE A 158 11.19 -11.48 -1.78
CA PHE A 158 10.18 -10.95 -2.69
C PHE A 158 10.13 -11.68 -4.04
N THR A 159 10.82 -12.80 -4.19
CA THR A 159 10.97 -13.50 -5.46
C THR A 159 9.63 -13.96 -6.04
N GLY A 160 9.34 -13.56 -7.28
CA GLY A 160 8.24 -14.07 -8.09
C GLY A 160 6.86 -13.49 -7.84
N GLN A 161 6.75 -12.33 -7.20
CA GLN A 161 5.47 -11.85 -6.71
C GLN A 161 4.62 -11.06 -7.71
N LEU A 162 5.17 -10.25 -8.58
CA LEU A 162 4.40 -9.38 -9.49
C LEU A 162 5.17 -9.08 -10.79
N ASP A 163 4.43 -8.76 -11.85
CA ASP A 163 5.00 -8.12 -13.04
C ASP A 163 5.53 -6.73 -12.70
N GLN A 164 6.55 -6.26 -13.43
CA GLN A 164 7.07 -4.91 -13.23
C GLN A 164 6.00 -3.86 -13.51
N PRO A 165 5.91 -2.78 -12.71
CA PRO A 165 4.96 -1.71 -12.93
C PRO A 165 5.19 -1.02 -14.27
N ILE A 166 4.11 -0.64 -14.91
CA ILE A 166 4.12 0.01 -16.21
C ILE A 166 3.84 1.50 -16.01
N ALA A 167 4.76 2.37 -16.47
CA ALA A 167 4.49 3.81 -16.47
C ALA A 167 3.28 4.12 -17.33
N MET A 168 2.36 4.95 -16.82
CA MET A 168 1.15 5.31 -17.53
C MET A 168 1.47 6.08 -18.81
N LYS A 169 0.79 5.72 -19.90
CA LYS A 169 1.03 6.25 -21.25
C LYS A 169 0.20 7.52 -21.53
N GLY A 170 0.47 8.12 -22.69
CA GLY A 170 -0.18 9.35 -23.13
C GLY A 170 0.48 10.56 -22.47
N ASN A 171 -0.31 11.62 -22.21
CA ASN A 171 0.14 12.77 -21.44
C ASN A 171 -0.33 12.72 -19.97
N ILE A 172 -0.47 11.52 -19.42
CA ILE A 172 -0.68 11.33 -17.98
C ILE A 172 0.57 11.80 -17.26
N ASN A 173 1.73 11.20 -17.59
CA ASN A 173 3.04 11.63 -17.08
C ASN A 173 3.65 12.74 -17.93
N SER A 174 4.41 13.65 -17.31
CA SER A 174 5.14 14.76 -17.92
C SER A 174 6.59 14.84 -17.39
N ASP A 175 7.27 15.95 -17.63
CA ASP A 175 8.58 16.21 -17.00
C ASP A 175 8.48 16.78 -15.57
N ALA A 176 7.26 17.00 -15.08
CA ALA A 176 6.96 17.44 -13.72
C ALA A 176 6.45 16.27 -12.85
N ASP A 177 6.13 16.54 -11.60
CA ASP A 177 5.55 15.54 -10.70
C ASP A 177 4.08 15.29 -11.03
N GLU A 178 3.71 14.02 -11.14
CA GLU A 178 2.35 13.51 -11.15
C GLU A 178 2.16 12.50 -10.02
N PHE A 179 1.16 12.74 -9.15
CA PHE A 179 0.96 11.93 -7.96
C PHE A 179 -0.50 11.90 -7.49
N MET A 180 -0.80 11.12 -6.44
CA MET A 180 -2.12 10.96 -5.86
C MET A 180 -3.21 10.60 -6.89
N PRO A 181 -3.05 9.51 -7.63
CA PRO A 181 -4.10 9.05 -8.52
C PRO A 181 -5.35 8.66 -7.72
N THR A 182 -6.51 8.86 -8.30
CA THR A 182 -7.76 8.26 -7.87
C THR A 182 -8.59 7.86 -9.06
N ILE A 183 -9.28 6.75 -8.92
CA ILE A 183 -10.11 6.18 -9.99
C ILE A 183 -11.55 6.08 -9.50
N ASP A 184 -12.49 6.39 -10.37
CA ASP A 184 -13.90 6.17 -10.06
C ASP A 184 -14.25 4.67 -10.06
N ALA A 185 -15.38 4.31 -9.46
CA ALA A 185 -15.81 2.92 -9.37
C ALA A 185 -16.03 2.23 -10.74
N SER A 186 -16.27 3.00 -11.79
CA SER A 186 -16.37 2.46 -13.16
C SER A 186 -15.03 2.16 -13.82
N GLY A 187 -13.92 2.58 -13.21
CA GLY A 187 -12.57 2.46 -13.77
C GLY A 187 -12.32 3.33 -15.00
N LYS A 188 -13.19 4.32 -15.27
CA LYS A 188 -13.17 5.12 -16.50
C LYS A 188 -12.73 6.58 -16.31
N LEU A 189 -12.74 7.06 -15.07
CA LEU A 189 -12.28 8.41 -14.72
C LEU A 189 -11.06 8.30 -13.83
N LEU A 190 -10.00 9.01 -14.18
CA LEU A 190 -8.78 9.17 -13.40
C LEU A 190 -8.62 10.62 -13.01
N LEU A 191 -8.50 10.93 -11.72
CA LEU A 191 -7.97 12.19 -11.22
C LEU A 191 -6.56 11.97 -10.71
N PHE A 192 -5.74 12.99 -10.80
CA PHE A 192 -4.41 13.01 -10.20
C PHE A 192 -3.93 14.44 -10.00
N THR A 193 -2.97 14.64 -9.14
CA THR A 193 -2.30 15.93 -8.93
C THR A 193 -1.12 16.04 -9.87
N SER A 194 -0.91 17.20 -10.47
CA SER A 194 0.24 17.50 -11.34
C SER A 194 0.78 18.89 -11.06
N VAL A 195 2.11 19.05 -11.14
CA VAL A 195 2.84 20.32 -10.93
C VAL A 195 3.32 20.92 -12.25
N ARG A 196 2.82 20.44 -13.41
CA ARG A 196 3.29 20.84 -14.74
C ARG A 196 3.11 22.32 -15.07
N ASP A 197 2.20 23.00 -14.41
CA ASP A 197 1.93 24.43 -14.60
C ASP A 197 2.60 25.32 -13.52
N GLY A 198 3.46 24.73 -12.68
CA GLY A 198 4.25 25.44 -11.68
C GLY A 198 3.64 25.49 -10.29
N ASN A 199 2.36 25.11 -10.12
CA ASN A 199 1.66 24.85 -8.87
C ASN A 199 0.93 23.51 -8.95
N GLU A 200 0.48 22.99 -7.81
CA GLU A 200 -0.32 21.77 -7.79
C GLU A 200 -1.71 22.02 -8.35
N ASN A 201 -2.11 21.18 -9.31
CA ASN A 201 -3.43 21.23 -9.93
C ASN A 201 -4.00 19.82 -10.05
N ILE A 202 -5.31 19.68 -9.90
CA ILE A 202 -6.02 18.42 -10.15
C ILE A 202 -6.34 18.31 -11.64
N LEU A 203 -5.85 17.23 -12.24
CA LEU A 203 -6.12 16.87 -13.62
C LEU A 203 -7.08 15.70 -13.69
N ILE A 204 -7.86 15.65 -14.78
CA ILE A 204 -8.78 14.56 -15.09
C ILE A 204 -8.46 13.95 -16.45
N ALA A 205 -8.45 12.63 -16.53
CA ALA A 205 -8.40 11.85 -17.76
C ALA A 205 -9.56 10.86 -17.80
N LYS A 206 -10.02 10.53 -19.02
CA LYS A 206 -11.12 9.57 -19.25
C LYS A 206 -10.63 8.42 -20.10
N LYS A 207 -11.13 7.19 -19.90
CA LYS A 207 -10.91 6.12 -20.86
C LYS A 207 -11.78 6.31 -22.11
N ASN A 208 -11.18 6.13 -23.28
CA ASN A 208 -11.87 6.08 -24.54
C ASN A 208 -12.60 4.72 -24.72
N LYS A 209 -13.25 4.51 -25.88
CA LYS A 209 -13.98 3.26 -26.16
C LYS A 209 -13.05 2.04 -26.28
N GLU A 210 -11.80 2.27 -26.60
CA GLU A 210 -10.72 1.26 -26.71
C GLU A 210 -10.10 0.92 -25.35
N GLY A 211 -10.51 1.61 -24.26
CA GLY A 211 -10.00 1.41 -22.90
C GLY A 211 -8.70 2.15 -22.60
N GLU A 212 -8.25 3.04 -23.51
CA GLU A 212 -7.04 3.84 -23.33
C GLU A 212 -7.35 5.17 -22.66
N TRP A 213 -6.42 5.68 -21.84
CA TRP A 213 -6.54 7.00 -21.22
C TRP A 213 -6.42 8.12 -22.27
N THR A 214 -7.39 9.01 -22.27
CA THR A 214 -7.32 10.27 -23.07
C THR A 214 -6.31 11.23 -22.46
N ASN A 215 -5.99 12.29 -23.19
CA ASN A 215 -5.16 13.37 -22.67
C ASN A 215 -5.78 13.97 -21.41
N ALA A 216 -4.95 14.10 -20.37
CA ALA A 216 -5.32 14.74 -19.13
C ALA A 216 -5.55 16.26 -19.35
N ARG A 217 -6.53 16.80 -18.66
CA ARG A 217 -6.87 18.22 -18.64
C ARG A 217 -7.18 18.70 -17.23
N SER A 218 -7.15 20.00 -17.01
CA SER A 218 -7.62 20.58 -15.74
C SER A 218 -9.05 20.15 -15.45
N ILE A 219 -9.34 19.86 -14.17
CA ILE A 219 -10.70 19.58 -13.70
C ILE A 219 -11.60 20.83 -13.78
N GLY A 220 -11.02 22.03 -13.82
CA GLY A 220 -11.71 23.29 -13.98
C GLY A 220 -11.44 24.30 -12.85
N ASN A 221 -11.75 25.57 -13.13
CA ASN A 221 -11.44 26.71 -12.26
C ASN A 221 -12.31 26.78 -10.99
N ALA A 222 -13.32 25.92 -10.85
CA ALA A 222 -14.09 25.82 -9.61
C ALA A 222 -13.25 25.18 -8.48
N ILE A 223 -12.24 24.38 -8.84
CA ILE A 223 -11.28 23.77 -7.91
C ILE A 223 -9.89 24.36 -8.15
N ASN A 224 -9.32 24.18 -9.36
CA ASN A 224 -7.96 24.65 -9.65
C ASN A 224 -7.92 26.18 -9.70
N THR A 225 -7.10 26.77 -8.83
CA THR A 225 -6.91 28.22 -8.73
C THR A 225 -5.45 28.60 -9.05
N LYS A 226 -5.00 29.74 -8.60
CA LYS A 226 -3.58 30.14 -8.65
C LYS A 226 -2.75 29.54 -7.50
N ASP A 227 -3.40 28.98 -6.50
CA ASP A 227 -2.80 28.37 -5.32
C ASP A 227 -2.63 26.85 -5.55
N ASN A 228 -2.37 26.05 -4.54
CA ASN A 228 -2.16 24.61 -4.67
C ASN A 228 -3.44 23.85 -4.31
N GLU A 229 -3.93 23.08 -5.26
CA GLU A 229 -5.04 22.13 -5.06
C GLU A 229 -4.63 20.75 -5.55
N GLY A 230 -4.85 19.74 -4.70
CA GLY A 230 -4.44 18.38 -5.03
C GLY A 230 -5.10 17.32 -4.19
N MET A 231 -4.50 16.13 -4.20
CA MET A 231 -4.86 15.01 -3.32
C MET A 231 -6.33 14.59 -3.44
N ALA A 232 -6.91 14.71 -4.65
CA ALA A 232 -8.33 14.44 -4.87
C ALA A 232 -8.68 12.96 -4.72
N LYS A 233 -9.86 12.68 -4.17
CA LYS A 233 -10.46 11.34 -4.08
C LYS A 233 -11.93 11.38 -4.43
N PHE A 234 -12.34 10.48 -5.33
CA PHE A 234 -13.76 10.23 -5.57
C PHE A 234 -14.40 9.53 -4.37
N THR A 235 -15.64 9.92 -4.05
CA THR A 235 -16.53 8.98 -3.36
C THR A 235 -16.83 7.81 -4.31
N THR A 236 -17.18 6.66 -3.77
CA THR A 236 -17.48 5.46 -4.56
C THR A 236 -18.56 5.71 -5.61
N CYS A 237 -19.54 6.55 -5.30
CA CYS A 237 -20.57 6.93 -6.25
C CYS A 237 -20.08 7.87 -7.39
N GLY A 238 -18.85 8.35 -7.34
CA GLY A 238 -18.30 9.28 -8.33
C GLY A 238 -18.92 10.67 -8.37
N ARG A 239 -19.81 10.99 -7.41
CA ARG A 239 -20.54 12.28 -7.39
C ARG A 239 -19.91 13.35 -6.53
N ARG A 240 -19.06 12.96 -5.60
CA ARG A 240 -18.32 13.89 -4.76
C ARG A 240 -16.84 13.62 -4.90
N ILE A 241 -16.11 14.71 -4.82
CA ILE A 241 -14.66 14.70 -4.80
C ILE A 241 -14.24 15.38 -3.50
N TYR A 242 -13.49 14.68 -2.68
CA TYR A 242 -12.75 15.29 -1.58
C TYR A 242 -11.35 15.62 -2.07
N PHE A 243 -10.84 16.79 -1.73
CA PHE A 243 -9.53 17.25 -2.18
C PHE A 243 -8.92 18.19 -1.14
N SER A 244 -7.63 18.44 -1.27
CA SER A 244 -6.91 19.40 -0.42
C SER A 244 -6.73 20.72 -1.16
N ALA A 245 -6.98 21.82 -0.48
CA ALA A 245 -6.69 23.15 -0.94
C ALA A 245 -5.80 23.88 0.05
N CYS A 246 -4.75 24.51 -0.45
CA CYS A 246 -3.77 25.21 0.37
C CYS A 246 -3.81 26.70 0.00
N ALA A 247 -3.63 27.56 1.02
CA ALA A 247 -3.60 29.01 0.87
C ALA A 247 -4.90 29.68 0.33
N TRP A 248 -6.03 28.97 0.29
CA TRP A 248 -7.32 29.60 0.01
C TRP A 248 -7.72 30.53 1.18
N GLU A 249 -8.54 31.54 0.89
CA GLU A 249 -8.92 32.60 1.86
C GLU A 249 -9.55 32.04 3.16
N ASN A 250 -10.23 30.89 3.09
CA ASN A 250 -10.95 30.28 4.23
C ASN A 250 -10.25 29.05 4.80
N VAL A 251 -8.99 28.78 4.43
CA VAL A 251 -8.18 27.70 5.03
C VAL A 251 -7.84 28.05 6.46
N LYS A 252 -8.05 27.11 7.39
CA LYS A 252 -7.75 27.28 8.81
C LYS A 252 -6.28 27.11 9.13
N GLY A 253 -5.65 26.07 8.51
CA GLY A 253 -4.26 25.71 8.70
C GLY A 253 -3.39 25.98 7.47
N GLY A 254 -2.41 25.12 7.21
CA GLY A 254 -1.57 25.21 5.99
C GLY A 254 -2.33 24.78 4.74
N CYS A 255 -3.06 23.67 4.84
CA CYS A 255 -4.02 23.15 3.87
C CYS A 255 -5.22 22.59 4.60
N ASP A 256 -6.36 22.58 3.95
CA ASP A 256 -7.63 22.05 4.44
C ASP A 256 -8.25 21.09 3.44
N VAL A 257 -9.06 20.14 3.94
CA VAL A 257 -9.86 19.24 3.12
C VAL A 257 -11.17 19.91 2.72
N TYR A 258 -11.47 19.89 1.43
CA TYR A 258 -12.69 20.39 0.82
C TYR A 258 -13.47 19.26 0.15
N MET A 259 -14.75 19.51 -0.09
CA MET A 259 -15.66 18.65 -0.84
C MET A 259 -16.26 19.43 -1.99
N ALA A 260 -16.39 18.77 -3.14
CA ALA A 260 -17.11 19.30 -4.31
C ALA A 260 -18.09 18.25 -4.84
N GLU A 261 -19.24 18.69 -5.36
CA GLU A 261 -20.13 17.84 -6.14
C GLU A 261 -19.66 17.80 -7.58
N TYR A 262 -19.60 16.61 -8.18
CA TYR A 262 -19.17 16.38 -9.55
C TYR A 262 -20.25 15.69 -10.36
N ASP A 263 -20.71 16.33 -11.42
CA ASP A 263 -21.60 15.74 -12.42
C ASP A 263 -20.77 15.19 -13.59
N ALA A 264 -20.48 13.89 -13.55
CA ALA A 264 -19.69 13.22 -14.58
C ALA A 264 -20.33 13.22 -15.97
N LYS A 265 -21.67 13.37 -16.07
CA LYS A 265 -22.40 13.40 -17.34
C LYS A 265 -22.23 14.73 -18.06
N ASN A 266 -22.33 15.84 -17.31
CA ASN A 266 -22.21 17.20 -17.85
C ASN A 266 -20.81 17.76 -17.66
N ASP A 267 -19.94 17.06 -16.92
CA ASP A 267 -18.56 17.46 -16.62
C ASP A 267 -18.50 18.79 -15.85
N VAL A 268 -19.31 18.92 -14.82
CA VAL A 268 -19.50 20.14 -14.03
C VAL A 268 -19.14 19.89 -12.57
N ILE A 269 -18.37 20.82 -12.02
CA ILE A 269 -18.10 20.92 -10.56
C ILE A 269 -19.07 21.93 -9.97
N ASP A 270 -19.70 21.56 -8.86
CA ASP A 270 -20.64 22.40 -8.13
C ASP A 270 -20.42 22.28 -6.61
N LYS A 271 -20.97 23.18 -5.82
CA LYS A 271 -20.98 23.17 -4.36
C LYS A 271 -19.63 22.87 -3.70
N VAL A 272 -18.64 23.66 -4.01
CA VAL A 272 -17.32 23.54 -3.35
C VAL A 272 -17.41 24.11 -1.93
N GLU A 273 -17.17 23.26 -0.93
CA GLU A 273 -17.26 23.65 0.49
C GLU A 273 -16.22 22.92 1.36
N PRO A 274 -15.76 23.50 2.50
CA PRO A 274 -14.85 22.82 3.39
C PRO A 274 -15.50 21.58 4.02
N ALA A 275 -14.72 20.56 4.33
CA ALA A 275 -15.17 19.37 5.08
C ALA A 275 -15.40 19.78 6.55
N ASN A 276 -16.62 20.23 6.86
CA ASN A 276 -16.97 20.79 8.15
C ASN A 276 -16.77 19.79 9.30
N GLY A 277 -16.07 20.21 10.34
CA GLY A 277 -15.72 19.41 11.51
C GLY A 277 -14.38 18.66 11.38
N LEU A 278 -13.80 18.57 10.17
CA LEU A 278 -12.55 17.86 9.93
C LEU A 278 -11.31 18.74 10.14
N ASN A 279 -11.32 19.92 9.52
CA ASN A 279 -10.17 20.82 9.40
C ASN A 279 -9.81 21.52 10.72
N SER A 280 -8.52 21.66 10.99
CA SER A 280 -7.93 22.23 12.18
C SER A 280 -7.06 23.47 11.86
N GLU A 281 -6.34 24.00 12.85
CA GLU A 281 -5.34 25.06 12.66
C GLU A 281 -3.99 24.52 12.13
N PHE A 282 -3.91 23.22 11.89
CA PHE A 282 -2.74 22.51 11.38
C PHE A 282 -2.89 22.21 9.89
N TRP A 283 -1.95 21.46 9.33
CA TRP A 283 -2.03 20.98 7.95
C TRP A 283 -2.90 19.71 7.91
N ASP A 284 -4.04 19.80 7.23
CA ASP A 284 -5.00 18.70 7.04
C ASP A 284 -5.16 18.42 5.55
N SER A 285 -4.85 17.22 5.11
CA SER A 285 -4.72 16.92 3.67
C SER A 285 -4.92 15.43 3.35
N GLN A 286 -4.78 15.06 2.09
CA GLN A 286 -4.72 13.68 1.58
C GLN A 286 -5.93 12.82 2.02
N PRO A 287 -7.17 13.27 1.78
CA PRO A 287 -8.35 12.55 2.23
C PRO A 287 -8.55 11.25 1.44
N THR A 288 -9.09 10.23 2.11
CA THR A 288 -9.71 9.05 1.49
C THR A 288 -10.95 8.68 2.27
N ILE A 289 -11.97 8.17 1.59
CA ILE A 289 -13.27 7.93 2.21
C ILE A 289 -13.67 6.47 2.07
N SER A 290 -14.26 5.91 3.14
CA SER A 290 -14.84 4.56 3.08
C SER A 290 -15.92 4.45 2.00
N CYS A 291 -16.13 3.25 1.49
CA CYS A 291 -17.07 3.01 0.41
C CYS A 291 -18.49 3.45 0.73
N ASP A 292 -18.91 3.34 1.98
CA ASP A 292 -20.22 3.79 2.48
C ASP A 292 -20.31 5.32 2.70
N GLY A 293 -19.17 6.04 2.55
CA GLY A 293 -19.11 7.49 2.72
C GLY A 293 -19.14 7.97 4.16
N ASN A 294 -19.04 7.10 5.15
CA ASN A 294 -19.24 7.44 6.57
C ASN A 294 -17.95 7.60 7.37
N ILE A 295 -16.80 7.14 6.85
CA ILE A 295 -15.50 7.27 7.52
C ILE A 295 -14.53 7.95 6.57
N MET A 296 -13.96 9.08 7.02
CA MET A 296 -12.85 9.75 6.35
C MET A 296 -11.55 9.36 7.03
N TYR A 297 -10.57 8.93 6.24
CA TYR A 297 -9.18 8.87 6.66
C TYR A 297 -8.45 10.02 5.98
N PHE A 298 -7.54 10.66 6.67
CA PHE A 298 -6.80 11.82 6.17
C PHE A 298 -5.47 11.96 6.90
N VAL A 299 -4.60 12.80 6.41
CA VAL A 299 -3.28 13.07 6.99
C VAL A 299 -3.27 14.41 7.66
N SER A 300 -2.67 14.48 8.85
CA SER A 300 -2.55 15.71 9.61
C SER A 300 -1.32 15.71 10.51
N ASN A 301 -0.71 16.88 10.69
CA ASN A 301 0.34 17.13 11.69
C ASN A 301 -0.20 17.83 12.94
N ARG A 302 -1.50 17.63 13.24
CA ARG A 302 -2.16 18.20 14.42
C ARG A 302 -1.61 17.69 15.74
N GLU A 303 -1.82 18.43 16.81
CA GLU A 303 -1.43 18.03 18.16
C GLU A 303 -2.03 16.67 18.54
N GLY A 304 -1.24 15.87 19.27
CA GLY A 304 -1.60 14.50 19.64
C GLY A 304 -1.20 13.45 18.60
N GLY A 305 -0.47 13.84 17.55
CA GLY A 305 0.22 12.93 16.62
C GLY A 305 1.41 12.23 17.28
N ILE A 306 1.98 11.26 16.54
CA ILE A 306 3.10 10.42 16.97
C ILE A 306 4.40 10.90 16.31
N GLY A 307 4.33 11.27 15.03
CA GLY A 307 5.49 11.64 14.25
C GLY A 307 5.41 12.98 13.54
N GLY A 308 5.85 13.03 12.30
CA GLY A 308 5.75 14.21 11.46
C GLY A 308 4.32 14.46 11.00
N THR A 309 3.88 13.69 10.02
CA THR A 309 2.48 13.60 9.60
C THR A 309 1.93 12.22 9.92
N ASP A 310 0.73 12.19 10.48
CA ASP A 310 0.04 10.98 10.89
C ASP A 310 -1.25 10.76 10.12
N ILE A 311 -1.68 9.51 10.01
CA ILE A 311 -3.01 9.16 9.49
C ILE A 311 -4.02 9.20 10.63
N TRP A 312 -5.10 9.94 10.41
CA TRP A 312 -6.24 10.12 11.30
C TRP A 312 -7.52 9.61 10.64
N ARG A 313 -8.55 9.32 11.43
CA ARG A 313 -9.89 9.03 10.92
C ARG A 313 -10.94 9.85 11.62
N SER A 314 -12.03 10.17 10.92
CA SER A 314 -13.23 10.81 11.46
C SER A 314 -14.49 10.13 10.92
N LYS A 315 -15.55 10.11 11.71
CA LYS A 315 -16.85 9.55 11.35
C LYS A 315 -17.84 10.66 11.00
N LEU A 316 -18.58 10.47 9.92
CA LEU A 316 -19.64 11.40 9.53
C LEU A 316 -20.85 11.20 10.43
N SER A 317 -21.30 12.29 11.06
CA SER A 317 -22.51 12.30 11.87
C SER A 317 -23.78 12.37 11.00
N ALA A 318 -24.93 12.04 11.58
CA ALA A 318 -26.22 12.06 10.87
C ALA A 318 -26.63 13.44 10.32
N ASN A 319 -26.07 14.51 10.86
CA ASN A 319 -26.27 15.90 10.40
C ASN A 319 -25.27 16.36 9.34
N GLY A 320 -24.43 15.46 8.82
CA GLY A 320 -23.48 15.76 7.74
C GLY A 320 -22.20 16.48 8.19
N VAL A 321 -21.90 16.49 9.48
CA VAL A 321 -20.67 17.09 10.05
C VAL A 321 -19.72 15.97 10.47
N TRP A 322 -18.44 16.10 10.15
CA TRP A 322 -17.40 15.17 10.59
C TRP A 322 -17.19 15.29 12.11
N GLY A 323 -17.09 14.14 12.77
CA GLY A 323 -16.83 14.05 14.22
C GLY A 323 -15.37 14.32 14.55
N GLU A 324 -15.05 14.26 15.86
CA GLU A 324 -13.68 14.45 16.34
C GLU A 324 -12.73 13.44 15.73
N PRO A 325 -11.60 13.86 15.14
CA PRO A 325 -10.63 12.96 14.55
C PRO A 325 -9.89 12.08 15.57
N GLU A 326 -9.72 10.82 15.24
CA GLU A 326 -8.99 9.81 16.01
C GLU A 326 -7.68 9.45 15.30
N ASN A 327 -6.53 9.52 16.01
CA ASN A 327 -5.25 9.02 15.48
C ASN A 327 -5.29 7.49 15.34
N LEU A 328 -4.73 6.92 14.27
CA LEU A 328 -4.74 5.47 14.06
C LEU A 328 -3.78 4.68 14.97
N GLY A 329 -2.97 5.38 15.79
CA GLY A 329 -2.08 4.79 16.79
C GLY A 329 -0.76 4.28 16.22
N THR A 330 0.11 3.83 17.15
CA THR A 330 1.52 3.48 16.88
C THR A 330 1.73 2.25 16.00
N THR A 331 0.68 1.50 15.66
CA THR A 331 0.78 0.41 14.70
C THR A 331 0.87 0.93 13.26
N ILE A 332 0.13 2.00 12.97
CA ILE A 332 0.12 2.64 11.65
C ILE A 332 1.11 3.80 11.61
N ASN A 333 1.03 4.71 12.59
CA ASN A 333 1.82 5.92 12.65
C ASN A 333 3.13 5.69 13.40
N THR A 334 4.21 6.31 12.90
CA THR A 334 5.58 6.19 13.41
C THR A 334 6.15 7.56 13.80
N GLU A 335 7.43 7.65 14.11
CA GLU A 335 8.12 8.94 14.27
C GLU A 335 8.37 9.65 12.93
N GLY A 336 8.20 8.95 11.81
CA GLY A 336 8.31 9.48 10.44
C GLY A 336 7.04 10.18 9.96
N ASP A 337 6.86 10.16 8.65
CA ASP A 337 5.66 10.65 7.97
C ASP A 337 4.86 9.47 7.43
N GLU A 338 3.60 9.37 7.82
CA GLU A 338 2.62 8.50 7.20
C GLU A 338 1.69 9.32 6.31
N GLU A 339 1.64 8.95 5.03
CA GLU A 339 1.00 9.74 3.98
C GLU A 339 0.12 8.88 3.07
N THR A 340 -0.68 9.54 2.25
CA THR A 340 -1.41 8.97 1.10
C THR A 340 -2.30 7.78 1.44
N PRO A 341 -3.13 7.83 2.50
CA PRO A 341 -4.00 6.73 2.85
C PRO A 341 -4.99 6.41 1.72
N PHE A 342 -5.26 5.11 1.52
CA PHE A 342 -6.33 4.61 0.68
C PHE A 342 -7.03 3.46 1.39
N ILE A 343 -8.25 3.69 1.87
CA ILE A 343 -9.10 2.62 2.39
C ILE A 343 -9.76 1.90 1.21
N ALA A 344 -9.52 0.60 1.09
CA ALA A 344 -10.10 -0.21 0.03
C ALA A 344 -11.63 -0.31 0.18
N PRO A 345 -12.35 -0.66 -0.90
CA PRO A 345 -13.82 -0.80 -0.86
C PRO A 345 -14.35 -1.81 0.17
N ASP A 346 -13.52 -2.73 0.66
CA ASP A 346 -13.88 -3.66 1.73
C ASP A 346 -14.01 -2.98 3.11
N GLY A 347 -13.56 -1.74 3.25
CA GLY A 347 -13.65 -0.93 4.47
C GLY A 347 -12.69 -1.36 5.58
N ILE A 348 -11.82 -2.35 5.34
CA ILE A 348 -10.89 -2.89 6.34
C ILE A 348 -9.44 -2.92 5.88
N THR A 349 -9.16 -2.87 4.59
CA THR A 349 -7.80 -2.85 4.05
C THR A 349 -7.34 -1.41 3.79
N LEU A 350 -6.36 -0.96 4.54
CA LEU A 350 -5.75 0.37 4.41
C LEU A 350 -4.39 0.23 3.71
N TYR A 351 -4.20 0.99 2.63
CA TYR A 351 -2.90 1.21 2.00
C TYR A 351 -2.42 2.61 2.32
N PHE A 352 -1.12 2.78 2.51
CA PHE A 352 -0.52 4.08 2.83
C PHE A 352 0.96 4.08 2.48
N SER A 353 1.59 5.25 2.38
CA SER A 353 3.04 5.38 2.31
C SER A 353 3.61 5.79 3.67
N SER A 354 4.83 5.36 3.96
CA SER A 354 5.52 5.70 5.21
C SER A 354 7.00 5.91 4.98
N THR A 355 7.55 6.87 5.72
CA THR A 355 9.00 7.12 5.85
C THR A 355 9.57 6.59 7.15
N GLY A 356 8.73 5.99 8.02
CA GLY A 356 9.15 5.52 9.34
C GLY A 356 9.10 3.99 9.52
N HIS A 357 8.26 3.28 8.76
CA HIS A 357 8.31 1.82 8.72
C HIS A 357 9.50 1.34 7.88
N PRO A 358 10.25 0.30 8.32
CA PRO A 358 11.36 -0.25 7.54
C PRO A 358 10.89 -0.73 6.15
N GLY A 359 11.62 -0.33 5.12
CA GLY A 359 11.25 -0.58 3.74
C GLY A 359 12.45 -0.67 2.81
N MET A 360 12.32 -0.15 1.60
CA MET A 360 13.33 -0.27 0.55
C MET A 360 14.00 1.07 0.22
N GLY A 361 13.36 2.18 0.57
CA GLY A 361 13.83 3.48 0.14
C GLY A 361 13.41 4.68 0.99
N GLU A 362 13.02 5.75 0.30
CA GLU A 362 12.69 7.03 0.92
C GLU A 362 11.31 7.00 1.58
N ALA A 363 10.31 6.59 0.84
CA ALA A 363 8.96 6.32 1.33
C ALA A 363 8.40 5.13 0.56
N ASP A 364 7.93 4.14 1.28
CA ASP A 364 7.42 2.89 0.74
C ASP A 364 5.92 2.77 0.94
N LEU A 365 5.27 1.98 0.10
CA LEU A 365 3.86 1.64 0.20
C LEU A 365 3.67 0.40 1.07
N PHE A 366 2.74 0.51 2.00
CA PHE A 366 2.36 -0.53 2.94
C PHE A 366 0.87 -0.82 2.87
N MET A 367 0.45 -1.97 3.38
CA MET A 367 -0.93 -2.28 3.67
C MET A 367 -1.10 -2.78 5.10
N SER A 368 -2.25 -2.47 5.69
CA SER A 368 -2.66 -2.98 7.00
C SER A 368 -4.14 -3.32 7.01
N ILE A 369 -4.54 -4.26 7.87
CA ILE A 369 -5.90 -4.76 7.98
C ILE A 369 -6.51 -4.31 9.31
N LEU A 370 -7.69 -3.69 9.25
CA LEU A 370 -8.49 -3.39 10.43
C LEU A 370 -8.98 -4.68 11.05
N LYS A 371 -8.72 -4.87 12.35
CA LYS A 371 -9.11 -6.08 13.08
C LYS A 371 -10.62 -6.06 13.39
N GLU A 372 -11.11 -7.19 13.85
CA GLU A 372 -12.55 -7.40 14.16
C GLU A 372 -13.08 -6.44 15.26
N ASP A 373 -12.21 -5.88 16.10
CA ASP A 373 -12.58 -4.88 17.09
C ASP A 373 -12.98 -3.52 16.48
N GLY A 374 -12.72 -3.31 15.17
CA GLY A 374 -13.00 -2.07 14.47
C GLY A 374 -12.14 -0.87 14.88
N ILE A 375 -11.06 -1.12 15.63
CA ILE A 375 -10.18 -0.10 16.23
C ILE A 375 -8.72 -0.37 15.89
N SER A 376 -8.24 -1.59 16.16
CA SER A 376 -6.84 -1.98 16.02
C SER A 376 -6.51 -2.38 14.58
N TRP A 377 -5.28 -2.17 14.19
CA TRP A 377 -4.74 -2.54 12.88
C TRP A 377 -3.75 -3.70 12.99
N SER A 378 -3.58 -4.47 11.92
CA SER A 378 -2.48 -5.43 11.80
C SER A 378 -1.15 -4.69 11.63
N THR A 379 -0.03 -5.37 11.92
CA THR A 379 1.29 -4.85 11.54
C THR A 379 1.33 -4.55 10.05
N PRO A 380 1.79 -3.36 9.63
CA PRO A 380 1.88 -3.01 8.22
C PRO A 380 2.78 -3.97 7.43
N LEU A 381 2.27 -4.41 6.29
CA LEU A 381 2.99 -5.24 5.33
C LEU A 381 3.54 -4.37 4.20
N ASN A 382 4.85 -4.36 4.01
CA ASN A 382 5.49 -3.71 2.86
C ASN A 382 5.06 -4.41 1.56
N LEU A 383 4.72 -3.64 0.51
CA LEU A 383 4.23 -4.19 -0.76
C LEU A 383 5.33 -4.81 -1.66
N GLY A 384 6.57 -4.87 -1.18
CA GLY A 384 7.68 -5.57 -1.81
C GLY A 384 8.32 -4.82 -2.97
N GLU A 385 9.44 -5.38 -3.46
CA GLU A 385 10.36 -4.75 -4.42
C GLU A 385 9.75 -4.43 -5.79
N THR A 386 8.64 -5.05 -6.14
CA THR A 386 7.96 -4.75 -7.40
C THR A 386 7.19 -3.43 -7.32
N ILE A 387 6.53 -3.17 -6.19
CA ILE A 387 5.78 -1.93 -5.96
C ILE A 387 6.73 -0.86 -5.40
N ASN A 388 7.51 -1.21 -4.37
CA ASN A 388 8.47 -0.32 -3.73
C ASN A 388 9.84 -0.35 -4.39
N SER A 389 10.61 0.70 -4.19
CA SER A 389 11.93 0.86 -4.77
C SER A 389 12.82 1.68 -3.82
N PRO A 390 14.13 1.85 -4.10
CA PRO A 390 14.96 2.76 -3.33
C PRO A 390 14.57 4.25 -3.42
N PHE A 391 13.51 4.58 -4.15
CA PHE A 391 13.00 5.93 -4.33
C PHE A 391 11.72 6.13 -3.51
N ARG A 392 10.98 7.19 -3.80
CA ARG A 392 9.70 7.48 -3.15
C ARG A 392 8.55 6.83 -3.93
N GLU A 393 7.69 6.10 -3.23
CA GLU A 393 6.40 5.63 -3.69
C GLU A 393 5.27 6.25 -2.85
N ALA A 394 4.15 6.60 -3.50
CA ALA A 394 3.03 7.25 -2.85
C ALA A 394 1.69 7.04 -3.58
N GLY A 395 0.58 7.24 -2.87
CA GLY A 395 -0.74 7.43 -3.48
C GLY A 395 -1.31 6.21 -4.17
N LEU A 396 -1.13 5.00 -3.62
CA LEU A 396 -1.71 3.79 -4.20
C LEU A 396 -3.24 3.80 -4.11
N VAL A 397 -3.90 3.47 -5.22
CA VAL A 397 -5.34 3.17 -5.29
C VAL A 397 -5.57 1.93 -6.14
N ILE A 398 -6.68 1.24 -5.89
CA ILE A 398 -7.05 0.01 -6.60
C ILE A 398 -8.39 0.23 -7.28
N SER A 399 -8.44 -0.05 -8.59
CA SER A 399 -9.70 -0.05 -9.34
C SER A 399 -10.56 -1.26 -9.00
N ALA A 400 -11.84 -1.20 -9.37
CA ALA A 400 -12.75 -2.34 -9.25
C ALA A 400 -12.25 -3.60 -9.99
N GLU A 401 -11.45 -3.43 -11.04
CA GLU A 401 -10.82 -4.51 -11.80
C GLU A 401 -9.57 -5.10 -11.11
N GLY A 402 -9.21 -4.63 -9.90
CA GLY A 402 -8.02 -5.09 -9.16
C GLY A 402 -6.69 -4.52 -9.67
N ARG A 403 -6.72 -3.50 -10.54
CA ARG A 403 -5.54 -2.80 -11.02
C ARG A 403 -5.14 -1.70 -10.03
N ALA A 404 -3.90 -1.73 -9.59
CA ALA A 404 -3.31 -0.70 -8.74
C ALA A 404 -2.73 0.44 -9.61
N TYR A 405 -2.90 1.67 -9.14
CA TYR A 405 -2.29 2.88 -9.67
C TYR A 405 -1.58 3.58 -8.54
N PHE A 406 -0.36 4.02 -8.75
CA PHE A 406 0.45 4.68 -7.73
C PHE A 406 1.50 5.60 -8.36
N ALA A 407 2.07 6.50 -7.57
CA ALA A 407 3.16 7.36 -7.98
C ALA A 407 4.51 6.77 -7.52
N SER A 408 5.54 6.91 -8.36
CA SER A 408 6.90 6.48 -8.03
C SER A 408 7.94 7.37 -8.70
N ALA A 409 9.02 7.64 -7.98
CA ALA A 409 10.21 8.33 -8.50
C ALA A 409 11.28 7.36 -9.07
N ARG A 410 10.91 6.09 -9.31
CA ARG A 410 11.83 5.02 -9.78
C ARG A 410 12.50 5.29 -11.13
N SER A 411 12.00 6.26 -11.91
CA SER A 411 12.67 6.70 -13.13
C SER A 411 14.07 7.26 -12.87
N GLY A 412 14.40 7.62 -11.62
CA GLY A 412 15.67 8.20 -11.20
C GLY A 412 15.88 9.63 -11.68
N LYS A 413 14.87 10.25 -12.31
CA LYS A 413 14.92 11.64 -12.79
C LYS A 413 14.54 12.67 -11.72
N GLY A 414 14.07 12.18 -10.55
CA GLY A 414 13.70 13.00 -9.40
C GLY A 414 12.26 13.50 -9.42
N SER A 415 11.46 13.17 -10.46
CA SER A 415 10.02 13.42 -10.54
C SER A 415 9.23 12.17 -10.21
N LEU A 416 8.03 12.37 -9.62
CA LEU A 416 7.04 11.32 -9.43
C LEU A 416 6.25 11.13 -10.74
N ASP A 417 6.26 9.92 -11.25
CA ASP A 417 5.44 9.49 -12.38
C ASP A 417 4.35 8.53 -11.90
N LEU A 418 3.20 8.47 -12.58
CA LEU A 418 2.16 7.49 -12.32
C LEU A 418 2.44 6.17 -13.01
N TYR A 419 2.29 5.09 -12.25
CA TYR A 419 2.46 3.71 -12.68
C TYR A 419 1.18 2.91 -12.47
N GLU A 420 1.03 1.84 -13.25
CA GLU A 420 0.00 0.83 -13.04
C GLU A 420 0.60 -0.55 -12.87
N ASN A 421 -0.06 -1.38 -12.04
CA ASN A 421 0.28 -2.79 -11.82
C ASN A 421 -0.96 -3.58 -11.42
N HIS A 422 -0.87 -4.91 -11.39
CA HIS A 422 -1.87 -5.80 -10.81
C HIS A 422 -1.36 -6.35 -9.49
N LEU A 423 -2.09 -6.06 -8.40
CA LEU A 423 -1.81 -6.69 -7.12
C LEU A 423 -2.33 -8.14 -7.13
N ILE A 424 -1.54 -9.05 -6.57
CA ILE A 424 -1.89 -10.47 -6.45
C ILE A 424 -1.69 -10.96 -5.00
N GLY A 425 -2.30 -12.09 -4.69
CA GLY A 425 -2.09 -12.77 -3.41
C GLY A 425 -2.43 -11.91 -2.20
N THR A 426 -1.50 -11.86 -1.25
CA THR A 426 -1.64 -11.15 0.03
C THR A 426 -1.69 -9.62 -0.10
N TYR A 427 -1.29 -9.07 -1.23
CA TYR A 427 -1.29 -7.61 -1.47
C TYR A 427 -2.64 -7.06 -1.94
N LYS A 428 -3.61 -7.93 -2.25
CA LYS A 428 -4.98 -7.54 -2.58
C LYS A 428 -5.77 -7.11 -1.34
N PRO A 429 -6.85 -6.33 -1.49
CA PRO A 429 -7.80 -6.11 -0.42
C PRO A 429 -8.24 -7.43 0.20
N ARG A 430 -8.42 -7.43 1.53
CA ARG A 430 -8.72 -8.65 2.30
C ARG A 430 -10.00 -9.32 1.88
N ILE A 431 -11.01 -8.52 1.50
CA ILE A 431 -12.32 -8.99 1.07
C ILE A 431 -12.61 -8.40 -0.31
N ASP A 432 -13.01 -9.24 -1.25
CA ASP A 432 -13.51 -8.74 -2.53
C ASP A 432 -14.83 -8.02 -2.29
N ALA A 433 -14.93 -6.77 -2.70
CA ALA A 433 -16.15 -5.97 -2.58
C ALA A 433 -16.79 -5.74 -3.93
N VAL A 434 -18.13 -5.76 -3.94
CA VAL A 434 -18.96 -5.47 -5.11
C VAL A 434 -19.65 -4.13 -4.91
N LEU A 435 -19.56 -3.26 -5.90
CA LEU A 435 -20.33 -2.02 -5.95
C LEU A 435 -21.75 -2.35 -6.39
N LEU A 436 -22.73 -2.14 -5.52
CA LEU A 436 -24.14 -2.12 -5.89
C LEU A 436 -24.50 -0.73 -6.40
N ASP A 437 -24.89 -0.65 -7.66
CA ASP A 437 -25.43 0.54 -8.32
C ASP A 437 -26.94 0.35 -8.52
N ALA A 438 -27.75 0.86 -7.61
CA ALA A 438 -29.18 0.60 -7.59
C ALA A 438 -30.01 1.84 -7.93
N PHE A 439 -31.10 1.63 -8.65
CA PHE A 439 -32.04 2.64 -9.09
C PHE A 439 -33.44 2.31 -8.57
N VAL A 440 -34.07 3.27 -7.89
CA VAL A 440 -35.45 3.16 -7.45
C VAL A 440 -36.35 3.95 -8.40
N ILE A 441 -37.32 3.27 -8.97
CA ILE A 441 -38.12 3.75 -10.10
C ILE A 441 -39.64 3.59 -9.74
N ASP A 442 -40.42 4.59 -10.05
CA ASP A 442 -41.90 4.52 -10.03
C ASP A 442 -42.38 3.57 -11.14
N ASP A 443 -43.00 2.46 -10.79
CA ASP A 443 -43.43 1.43 -11.73
C ASP A 443 -44.48 1.93 -12.75
N GLU A 444 -45.32 2.87 -12.35
CA GLU A 444 -46.39 3.42 -13.23
C GLU A 444 -45.79 4.47 -14.20
N THR A 445 -44.98 5.37 -13.71
CA THR A 445 -44.48 6.50 -14.51
C THR A 445 -43.10 6.27 -15.14
N GLN A 446 -42.40 5.20 -14.75
CA GLN A 446 -41.04 4.86 -15.14
C GLN A 446 -40.02 5.99 -14.82
N LYS A 447 -40.36 6.84 -13.86
CA LYS A 447 -39.52 7.94 -13.42
C LYS A 447 -38.72 7.57 -12.19
N PRO A 448 -37.49 8.11 -12.06
CA PRO A 448 -36.69 7.92 -10.85
C PRO A 448 -37.39 8.50 -9.62
N LEU A 449 -37.22 7.82 -8.47
CA LEU A 449 -37.76 8.22 -7.18
C LEU A 449 -36.67 8.81 -6.31
N GLU A 450 -36.56 10.15 -6.30
CA GLU A 450 -35.69 10.88 -5.40
C GLU A 450 -36.18 10.79 -3.94
N GLY A 451 -35.26 10.71 -2.96
CA GLY A 451 -35.57 10.75 -1.55
C GLY A 451 -36.27 9.49 -1.00
N ALA A 452 -36.16 8.36 -1.67
CA ALA A 452 -36.58 7.08 -1.11
C ALA A 452 -35.55 6.60 -0.07
N THR A 453 -36.00 6.15 1.10
CA THR A 453 -35.12 5.58 2.13
C THR A 453 -34.87 4.12 1.82
N VAL A 454 -33.60 3.72 1.81
CA VAL A 454 -33.16 2.34 1.53
C VAL A 454 -32.42 1.79 2.74
N ARG A 455 -32.91 0.74 3.36
CA ARG A 455 -32.22 0.01 4.42
C ARG A 455 -31.63 -1.28 3.85
N VAL A 456 -30.32 -1.44 3.97
CA VAL A 456 -29.61 -2.62 3.47
C VAL A 456 -29.19 -3.51 4.64
N ARG A 457 -29.45 -4.81 4.50
CA ARG A 457 -29.10 -5.83 5.50
C ARG A 457 -28.40 -7.02 4.83
N SER A 458 -27.47 -7.64 5.54
CA SER A 458 -26.91 -8.94 5.19
C SER A 458 -27.16 -9.89 6.37
N SER A 459 -27.90 -10.95 6.14
CA SER A 459 -28.41 -11.82 7.20
C SER A 459 -29.15 -10.98 8.27
N ASN A 460 -28.70 -11.00 9.52
CA ASN A 460 -29.29 -10.20 10.60
C ASN A 460 -28.54 -8.89 10.91
N LYS A 461 -27.50 -8.56 10.13
CA LYS A 461 -26.66 -7.37 10.36
C LYS A 461 -27.12 -6.23 9.45
N SER A 462 -27.36 -5.04 10.04
CA SER A 462 -27.58 -3.82 9.26
C SER A 462 -26.25 -3.40 8.61
N ILE A 463 -26.29 -3.15 7.30
CA ILE A 463 -25.16 -2.63 6.53
C ILE A 463 -25.22 -1.10 6.52
N GLY A 464 -26.41 -0.52 6.31
CA GLY A 464 -26.59 0.92 6.33
C GLY A 464 -27.97 1.38 5.90
N ASN A 465 -28.23 2.68 6.10
CA ASN A 465 -29.41 3.38 5.61
C ASN A 465 -28.96 4.41 4.57
N PHE A 466 -29.60 4.42 3.43
CA PHE A 466 -29.26 5.28 2.30
C PHE A 466 -30.50 6.05 1.86
N THR A 467 -30.30 7.11 1.10
CA THR A 467 -31.39 7.88 0.50
C THR A 467 -31.08 8.03 -0.99
N THR A 468 -32.08 7.77 -1.83
CA THR A 468 -31.91 7.92 -3.27
C THR A 468 -31.80 9.38 -3.67
N ASP A 469 -30.96 9.64 -4.65
CA ASP A 469 -30.73 10.97 -5.22
C ASP A 469 -31.81 11.38 -6.26
N LYS A 470 -31.59 12.52 -6.94
CA LYS A 470 -32.47 13.05 -7.99
C LYS A 470 -32.70 12.09 -9.17
N ASP A 471 -31.78 11.17 -9.40
CA ASP A 471 -31.87 10.15 -10.43
C ASP A 471 -32.41 8.79 -9.87
N GLY A 472 -32.97 8.80 -8.64
CA GLY A 472 -33.50 7.62 -7.97
C GLY A 472 -32.40 6.62 -7.55
N ARG A 473 -31.15 7.01 -7.54
CA ARG A 473 -29.97 6.13 -7.44
C ARG A 473 -29.38 6.13 -6.05
N PHE A 474 -28.93 4.96 -5.58
CA PHE A 474 -28.06 4.83 -4.43
C PHE A 474 -26.93 3.85 -4.72
N PHE A 475 -25.85 3.96 -3.96
CA PHE A 475 -24.68 3.11 -4.09
C PHE A 475 -24.29 2.54 -2.76
N ILE A 476 -23.76 1.32 -2.79
CA ILE A 476 -23.13 0.69 -1.63
C ILE A 476 -22.08 -0.31 -2.08
N CYS A 477 -20.94 -0.35 -1.38
CA CYS A 477 -20.01 -1.45 -1.51
C CYS A 477 -20.33 -2.52 -0.47
N VAL A 478 -20.41 -3.74 -0.93
CA VAL A 478 -20.71 -4.89 -0.09
C VAL A 478 -19.76 -6.03 -0.40
N PRO A 479 -19.35 -6.82 0.60
CA PRO A 479 -18.58 -8.04 0.38
C PRO A 479 -19.24 -8.96 -0.64
N SER A 480 -18.47 -9.54 -1.56
CA SER A 480 -18.97 -10.57 -2.47
C SER A 480 -19.20 -11.90 -1.75
N GLY A 481 -19.96 -12.80 -2.35
CA GLY A 481 -20.26 -14.12 -1.78
C GLY A 481 -21.32 -14.11 -0.66
N ALA A 482 -22.13 -13.07 -0.56
CA ALA A 482 -23.18 -12.93 0.45
C ALA A 482 -24.51 -12.46 -0.14
N SER A 483 -25.60 -12.74 0.58
CA SER A 483 -26.94 -12.26 0.24
C SER A 483 -27.26 -10.96 0.96
N TYR A 484 -27.87 -10.03 0.26
CA TYR A 484 -28.29 -8.73 0.77
C TYR A 484 -29.77 -8.51 0.54
N SER A 485 -30.47 -7.96 1.54
CA SER A 485 -31.84 -7.52 1.43
C SER A 485 -31.93 -6.01 1.50
N TYR A 486 -32.79 -5.44 0.67
CA TYR A 486 -33.06 -4.00 0.59
C TYR A 486 -34.51 -3.76 0.98
N ILE A 487 -34.74 -2.89 1.93
CA ILE A 487 -36.06 -2.41 2.33
C ILE A 487 -36.17 -0.97 1.88
N ILE A 488 -37.01 -0.71 0.88
CA ILE A 488 -37.19 0.62 0.30
C ILE A 488 -38.52 1.21 0.73
N GLU A 489 -38.50 2.41 1.25
CA GLU A 489 -39.68 3.13 1.73
C GLU A 489 -39.71 4.54 1.13
N LYS A 490 -40.86 4.95 0.64
CA LYS A 490 -41.14 6.32 0.19
C LYS A 490 -42.57 6.69 0.45
N PRO A 491 -42.86 7.89 1.02
CA PRO A 491 -44.26 8.33 1.23
C PRO A 491 -45.07 8.29 -0.07
N GLY A 492 -46.23 7.65 -0.02
CA GLY A 492 -47.12 7.49 -1.17
C GLY A 492 -46.87 6.24 -2.04
N PHE A 493 -45.91 5.41 -1.66
CA PHE A 493 -45.57 4.15 -2.32
C PHE A 493 -45.69 2.98 -1.33
N ASP A 494 -45.97 1.80 -1.83
CA ASP A 494 -45.90 0.57 -1.04
C ASP A 494 -44.43 0.27 -0.72
N SER A 495 -44.17 -0.21 0.52
CA SER A 495 -42.83 -0.64 0.89
C SER A 495 -42.40 -1.81 0.02
N ASN A 496 -41.19 -1.73 -0.54
CA ASN A 496 -40.62 -2.78 -1.37
C ASN A 496 -39.48 -3.48 -0.65
N VAL A 497 -39.44 -4.80 -0.69
CA VAL A 497 -38.38 -5.64 -0.11
C VAL A 497 -37.80 -6.51 -1.22
N ASN A 498 -36.55 -6.26 -1.56
CA ASN A 498 -35.80 -7.06 -2.52
C ASN A 498 -34.62 -7.76 -1.82
N ALA A 499 -34.19 -8.88 -2.37
CA ALA A 499 -33.01 -9.60 -1.92
C ALA A 499 -32.19 -10.07 -3.12
N ASP A 500 -30.91 -9.89 -3.06
CA ASP A 500 -29.94 -10.30 -4.08
C ASP A 500 -28.77 -11.07 -3.46
N TYR A 501 -28.27 -12.06 -4.19
CA TYR A 501 -27.01 -12.71 -3.89
C TYR A 501 -25.93 -12.18 -4.83
N PHE A 502 -24.78 -11.77 -4.25
CA PHE A 502 -23.65 -11.28 -5.01
C PHE A 502 -22.62 -12.38 -5.12
N GLU A 503 -22.57 -13.04 -6.27
CA GLU A 503 -21.50 -13.97 -6.58
C GLU A 503 -20.16 -13.25 -6.69
N LYS A 504 -19.10 -13.99 -6.35
CA LYS A 504 -17.74 -13.55 -6.66
C LYS A 504 -17.51 -13.77 -8.15
N ILE A 505 -17.54 -12.69 -8.94
CA ILE A 505 -17.24 -12.72 -10.38
C ILE A 505 -15.86 -12.10 -10.57
N GLU A 506 -14.92 -12.88 -11.10
CA GLU A 506 -13.60 -12.33 -11.46
C GLU A 506 -13.76 -11.26 -12.56
N GLY A 507 -13.27 -10.05 -12.28
CA GLY A 507 -13.25 -8.94 -13.23
C GLY A 507 -14.50 -8.05 -13.27
N GLU A 508 -15.61 -8.41 -12.59
CA GLU A 508 -16.76 -7.54 -12.44
C GLU A 508 -17.06 -7.27 -10.96
N ASN A 509 -16.71 -6.06 -10.50
CA ASN A 509 -16.96 -5.64 -9.12
C ASN A 509 -18.11 -4.63 -9.01
N SER A 510 -19.04 -4.61 -9.96
CA SER A 510 -20.23 -3.78 -9.90
C SER A 510 -21.48 -4.55 -10.38
N LYS A 511 -22.60 -4.36 -9.68
CA LYS A 511 -23.89 -4.90 -10.06
C LYS A 511 -24.91 -3.78 -10.14
N ARG A 512 -25.55 -3.63 -11.29
CA ARG A 512 -26.67 -2.70 -11.47
C ARG A 512 -27.98 -3.39 -11.14
N VAL A 513 -28.80 -2.75 -10.30
CA VAL A 513 -30.13 -3.25 -9.90
C VAL A 513 -31.15 -2.14 -10.10
N GLU A 514 -32.29 -2.48 -10.72
CA GLU A 514 -33.45 -1.61 -10.86
C GLU A 514 -34.57 -2.12 -9.94
N ILE A 515 -35.08 -1.23 -9.08
CA ILE A 515 -36.07 -1.54 -8.06
C ILE A 515 -37.32 -0.72 -8.34
N PHE A 516 -38.40 -1.36 -8.69
CA PHE A 516 -39.68 -0.71 -9.03
C PHE A 516 -40.58 -0.60 -7.79
N MET A 517 -41.10 0.61 -7.54
CA MET A 517 -42.05 0.87 -6.46
C MET A 517 -43.42 1.23 -6.99
N THR A 518 -44.45 0.56 -6.48
CA THR A 518 -45.84 0.76 -6.86
C THR A 518 -46.48 1.82 -5.97
N LYS A 519 -47.27 2.75 -6.51
CA LYS A 519 -48.07 3.69 -5.74
C LYS A 519 -49.11 2.95 -4.94
N GLY A 520 -49.12 3.15 -3.65
CA GLY A 520 -50.04 2.46 -2.72
C GLY A 520 -50.66 3.45 -1.73
N GLY A 521 -51.93 3.19 -1.39
CA GLY A 521 -52.71 3.97 -0.43
C GLY A 521 -52.95 3.28 0.90
N LYS A 522 -52.34 2.13 1.18
CA LYS A 522 -52.44 1.43 2.46
C LYS A 522 -51.12 0.77 2.78
N THR A 523 -50.49 1.23 3.84
CA THR A 523 -49.45 0.47 4.53
C THR A 523 -50.00 -0.94 4.84
N LYS A 524 -49.60 -1.93 4.08
CA LYS A 524 -49.65 -3.29 4.60
C LYS A 524 -48.61 -3.31 5.69
N GLU A 525 -49.05 -3.30 6.96
CA GLU A 525 -48.22 -3.77 8.05
C GLU A 525 -47.76 -5.18 7.68
N THR A 526 -46.59 -5.26 7.11
CA THR A 526 -45.82 -6.51 7.11
C THR A 526 -45.46 -6.69 8.59
N VAL A 527 -46.18 -7.56 9.26
CA VAL A 527 -45.85 -8.00 10.61
C VAL A 527 -44.45 -8.58 10.53
N LEU A 528 -43.47 -7.75 10.82
CA LEU A 528 -42.16 -8.20 11.28
C LEU A 528 -42.51 -8.95 12.57
N VAL A 529 -42.48 -10.27 12.55
CA VAL A 529 -42.41 -11.06 13.77
C VAL A 529 -41.10 -10.63 14.42
N GLU A 530 -41.20 -9.68 15.34
CA GLU A 530 -40.10 -9.46 16.29
C GLU A 530 -39.91 -10.80 17.00
N PRO A 531 -38.71 -11.36 17.03
CA PRO A 531 -38.44 -12.45 17.94
C PRO A 531 -38.66 -11.89 19.35
N THR A 532 -39.66 -12.41 20.03
CA THR A 532 -39.87 -12.16 21.44
C THR A 532 -38.59 -12.47 22.18
N ALA A 533 -38.21 -11.56 23.06
CA ALA A 533 -36.99 -11.59 23.90
C ALA A 533 -37.07 -12.72 24.94
N GLU A 534 -37.08 -13.98 24.50
CA GLU A 534 -36.98 -15.16 25.35
C GLU A 534 -36.23 -16.33 24.73
N ASP A 535 -35.33 -16.09 23.79
CA ASP A 535 -34.33 -17.09 23.40
C ASP A 535 -32.95 -16.57 23.81
N THR A 536 -32.66 -16.76 25.09
CA THR A 536 -31.26 -16.87 25.55
C THR A 536 -30.68 -18.14 24.91
N VAL A 537 -30.06 -17.98 23.75
CA VAL A 537 -29.26 -19.01 23.14
C VAL A 537 -28.01 -19.16 24.00
N THR A 538 -28.05 -20.14 24.88
CA THR A 538 -26.83 -20.72 25.46
C THR A 538 -25.94 -21.14 24.31
N THR A 539 -24.71 -20.69 24.32
CA THR A 539 -23.64 -21.14 23.39
C THR A 539 -23.63 -22.67 23.38
N PRO A 540 -23.93 -23.33 22.23
CA PRO A 540 -23.83 -24.78 22.17
C PRO A 540 -22.38 -25.19 22.36
N GLU A 541 -22.17 -26.25 23.15
CA GLU A 541 -20.88 -26.89 23.28
C GLU A 541 -20.41 -27.36 21.89
N ILE A 542 -19.09 -27.36 21.68
CA ILE A 542 -18.44 -27.67 20.39
C ILE A 542 -18.91 -29.02 19.81
N SER A 543 -19.32 -29.97 20.67
CA SER A 543 -19.93 -31.26 20.29
C SER A 543 -21.29 -31.14 19.59
N GLU A 544 -22.09 -30.09 19.86
CA GLU A 544 -23.39 -29.89 19.20
C GLU A 544 -23.25 -29.21 17.84
N ILE A 545 -22.20 -28.42 17.64
CA ILE A 545 -21.87 -27.81 16.33
C ILE A 545 -21.39 -28.90 15.36
N ILE A 546 -20.62 -29.88 15.83
CA ILE A 546 -20.19 -31.03 15.02
C ILE A 546 -21.39 -31.87 14.60
N ALA A 547 -22.35 -32.11 15.49
CA ALA A 547 -23.59 -32.87 15.17
C ALA A 547 -24.55 -32.15 14.22
N ALA A 548 -24.52 -30.80 14.20
CA ALA A 548 -25.34 -30.01 13.28
C ALA A 548 -24.76 -29.98 11.85
N VAL A 549 -23.44 -30.12 11.70
CA VAL A 549 -22.80 -30.22 10.38
C VAL A 549 -23.03 -31.58 9.73
N ASP A 550 -23.13 -32.65 10.51
CA ASP A 550 -23.44 -34.01 10.02
C ASP A 550 -24.89 -34.16 9.51
N SER A 551 -25.81 -33.28 9.92
CA SER A 551 -27.23 -33.36 9.49
C SER A 551 -27.56 -32.56 8.25
N ALA A 552 -26.69 -31.62 7.82
CA ALA A 552 -26.88 -30.85 6.61
C ALA A 552 -26.16 -31.52 5.43
N LYS A 553 -26.87 -32.44 4.73
CA LYS A 553 -26.44 -32.94 3.41
C LYS A 553 -26.52 -31.84 2.34
N VAL A 554 -25.69 -30.80 2.48
CA VAL A 554 -25.38 -29.88 1.39
C VAL A 554 -23.97 -30.22 0.94
N GLU A 555 -23.84 -30.97 -0.17
CA GLU A 555 -22.55 -31.22 -0.79
C GLU A 555 -21.90 -29.87 -1.13
N SER A 556 -20.78 -29.58 -0.51
CA SER A 556 -19.95 -28.42 -0.82
C SER A 556 -19.66 -28.38 -2.32
N PRO A 557 -19.70 -27.21 -2.98
CA PRO A 557 -19.26 -27.07 -4.37
C PRO A 557 -17.86 -27.64 -4.63
N TYR A 558 -16.98 -27.60 -3.65
CA TYR A 558 -15.63 -28.21 -3.70
C TYR A 558 -15.70 -29.75 -3.71
N ALA A 559 -16.58 -30.35 -2.94
CA ALA A 559 -16.78 -31.81 -2.96
C ALA A 559 -17.26 -32.29 -4.32
N GLN A 560 -18.07 -31.50 -5.04
CA GLN A 560 -18.49 -31.81 -6.40
C GLN A 560 -17.37 -31.64 -7.43
N ILE A 561 -16.46 -30.69 -7.24
CA ILE A 561 -15.26 -30.49 -8.08
C ILE A 561 -14.30 -31.66 -7.86
N LEU A 562 -14.08 -32.06 -6.62
CA LEU A 562 -13.16 -33.16 -6.28
C LEU A 562 -13.68 -34.53 -6.73
N LYS A 563 -15.01 -34.73 -6.77
CA LYS A 563 -15.60 -35.93 -7.41
C LYS A 563 -15.39 -35.98 -8.93
N LYS A 564 -15.04 -34.85 -9.56
CA LYS A 564 -14.71 -34.77 -11.00
C LYS A 564 -13.20 -34.86 -11.27
N VAL A 565 -12.35 -34.86 -10.23
CA VAL A 565 -10.92 -35.08 -10.38
C VAL A 565 -10.69 -36.55 -10.69
N ASP A 566 -10.10 -36.82 -11.84
CA ASP A 566 -9.64 -38.15 -12.21
C ASP A 566 -8.38 -38.47 -11.38
N TRP A 567 -8.60 -39.04 -10.20
CA TRP A 567 -7.55 -39.35 -9.24
C TRP A 567 -6.56 -40.39 -9.78
N ASP A 568 -6.97 -41.26 -10.71
CA ASP A 568 -6.08 -42.24 -11.32
C ASP A 568 -5.09 -41.56 -12.27
N LYS A 569 -5.57 -40.59 -13.05
CA LYS A 569 -4.71 -39.79 -13.93
C LYS A 569 -3.78 -38.83 -13.13
N PHE A 570 -4.23 -38.34 -11.98
CA PHE A 570 -3.43 -37.53 -11.09
C PHE A 570 -2.33 -38.36 -10.42
N ARG A 571 -2.62 -39.64 -10.10
CA ARG A 571 -1.69 -40.60 -9.47
C ARG A 571 -0.67 -41.16 -10.46
N GLU A 572 -0.94 -41.26 -11.76
CA GLU A 572 -0.03 -41.79 -12.78
C GLU A 572 1.34 -41.06 -12.83
N ASN A 573 1.39 -39.80 -12.39
CA ASN A 573 2.57 -38.94 -12.46
C ASN A 573 3.30 -38.79 -11.09
N MET A 574 2.92 -39.56 -10.04
CA MET A 574 3.54 -39.46 -8.73
C MET A 574 4.22 -40.76 -8.27
N PRO A 575 5.42 -40.70 -7.67
CA PRO A 575 6.10 -41.89 -7.17
C PRO A 575 5.36 -42.47 -5.96
N ARG A 576 4.93 -43.72 -6.04
CA ARG A 576 4.29 -44.47 -4.97
C ARG A 576 5.34 -44.93 -3.97
N THR A 577 5.27 -44.44 -2.73
CA THR A 577 6.07 -44.95 -1.60
C THR A 577 5.19 -45.08 -0.36
N ARG A 578 5.12 -46.30 0.16
CA ARG A 578 4.52 -46.61 1.47
C ARG A 578 5.43 -46.09 2.59
N ILE A 579 5.40 -44.83 2.93
CA ILE A 579 6.21 -44.25 4.02
C ILE A 579 5.40 -43.14 4.68
N ARG A 580 5.42 -43.13 6.03
CA ARG A 580 5.05 -42.01 6.89
C ARG A 580 5.62 -40.71 6.30
N LYS A 581 4.78 -39.77 5.91
CA LYS A 581 5.23 -38.51 5.33
C LYS A 581 4.83 -37.35 6.20
N ASN A 582 5.79 -36.47 6.42
CA ASN A 582 5.59 -35.21 7.08
C ASN A 582 5.52 -34.11 6.01
N LEU A 583 4.53 -33.24 6.09
CA LEU A 583 4.44 -32.01 5.32
C LEU A 583 4.49 -30.83 6.28
N SER A 584 5.33 -29.85 6.01
CA SER A 584 5.33 -28.59 6.74
C SER A 584 4.77 -27.49 5.85
N LEU A 585 3.73 -26.82 6.33
CA LEU A 585 3.12 -25.65 5.71
C LEU A 585 3.54 -24.42 6.49
N TYR A 586 4.14 -23.44 5.83
CA TYR A 586 4.62 -22.22 6.47
C TYR A 586 3.60 -21.10 6.29
N PHE A 587 3.30 -20.41 7.37
CA PHE A 587 2.29 -19.35 7.43
C PHE A 587 2.97 -17.99 7.58
N ASP A 588 2.40 -17.00 6.90
CA ASP A 588 2.81 -15.62 7.08
C ASP A 588 2.46 -15.10 8.48
N VAL A 589 3.05 -13.97 8.85
CA VAL A 589 2.72 -13.27 10.10
C VAL A 589 1.22 -13.02 10.15
N ASP A 590 0.60 -13.28 11.29
CA ASP A 590 -0.84 -13.09 11.55
C ASP A 590 -1.82 -13.86 10.64
N THR A 591 -1.35 -14.75 9.77
CA THR A 591 -2.22 -15.63 8.99
C THR A 591 -2.54 -16.92 9.75
N MET A 592 -3.81 -17.33 9.72
CA MET A 592 -4.31 -18.55 10.34
C MET A 592 -4.99 -19.49 9.34
N GLY A 593 -5.41 -18.98 8.18
CA GLY A 593 -6.10 -19.74 7.16
C GLY A 593 -5.17 -20.39 6.12
N VAL A 594 -5.61 -21.49 5.53
CA VAL A 594 -4.90 -22.14 4.41
C VAL A 594 -5.07 -21.34 3.13
N ASN A 595 -3.97 -21.04 2.46
CA ASN A 595 -3.94 -20.43 1.14
C ASN A 595 -3.91 -21.52 0.03
N ASP A 596 -3.92 -21.12 -1.24
CA ASP A 596 -3.98 -22.06 -2.36
C ASP A 596 -2.72 -22.92 -2.48
N ILE A 597 -1.54 -22.40 -2.10
CA ILE A 597 -0.29 -23.15 -2.04
C ILE A 597 -0.39 -24.25 -0.98
N HIS A 598 -0.94 -23.92 0.20
CA HIS A 598 -1.19 -24.91 1.27
C HIS A 598 -2.17 -25.98 0.82
N LYS A 599 -3.27 -25.60 0.16
CA LYS A 599 -4.29 -26.52 -0.36
C LYS A 599 -3.68 -27.48 -1.39
N GLU A 600 -2.90 -26.96 -2.34
CA GLU A 600 -2.20 -27.78 -3.33
C GLU A 600 -1.21 -28.75 -2.70
N ALA A 601 -0.44 -28.31 -1.71
CA ALA A 601 0.49 -29.15 -0.99
C ALA A 601 -0.22 -30.28 -0.20
N ILE A 602 -1.36 -29.97 0.45
CA ILE A 602 -2.18 -30.95 1.14
C ILE A 602 -2.75 -31.98 0.16
N LEU A 603 -3.31 -31.54 -0.97
CA LEU A 603 -3.82 -32.43 -2.00
C LEU A 603 -2.73 -33.35 -2.57
N LYS A 604 -1.53 -32.81 -2.81
CA LYS A 604 -0.38 -33.59 -3.30
C LYS A 604 0.11 -34.67 -2.33
N ILE A 605 0.08 -34.42 -1.01
CA ILE A 605 0.48 -35.43 -0.04
C ILE A 605 -0.58 -36.51 0.10
N ILE A 606 -1.84 -36.15 0.16
CA ILE A 606 -2.97 -37.09 0.29
C ILE A 606 -3.08 -37.99 -0.95
N ALA A 607 -2.90 -37.45 -2.15
CA ALA A 607 -2.97 -38.19 -3.42
C ALA A 607 -1.87 -39.27 -3.59
N GLN A 608 -0.87 -39.33 -2.69
CA GLN A 608 0.17 -40.33 -2.72
C GLN A 608 -0.22 -41.66 -2.07
N TYR A 609 -1.41 -41.74 -1.47
CA TYR A 609 -1.94 -42.93 -0.84
C TYR A 609 -3.04 -43.56 -1.70
N ASP A 610 -3.18 -44.90 -1.61
CA ASP A 610 -4.13 -45.64 -2.43
C ASP A 610 -5.59 -45.34 -2.05
N ASP A 611 -5.87 -45.15 -0.79
CA ASP A 611 -7.16 -44.66 -0.28
C ASP A 611 -6.93 -43.44 0.62
N PRO A 612 -7.06 -42.23 0.06
CA PRO A 612 -6.86 -40.99 0.81
C PRO A 612 -7.83 -40.79 1.98
N PHE A 613 -8.94 -41.49 1.98
CA PHE A 613 -10.01 -41.34 2.97
C PHE A 613 -10.00 -42.43 4.06
N SER A 614 -8.97 -43.28 4.07
CA SER A 614 -8.73 -44.26 5.17
C SER A 614 -7.53 -43.88 6.06
N LEU A 615 -6.94 -42.70 5.82
CA LEU A 615 -5.72 -42.25 6.49
C LEU A 615 -6.02 -41.61 7.85
N ASP A 616 -5.14 -41.86 8.82
CA ASP A 616 -5.07 -41.07 10.06
C ASP A 616 -4.12 -39.89 9.89
N VAL A 617 -4.61 -38.67 10.20
CA VAL A 617 -3.85 -37.43 10.03
C VAL A 617 -3.71 -36.69 11.34
N GLN A 618 -2.46 -36.42 11.72
CA GLN A 618 -2.16 -35.53 12.83
C GLN A 618 -1.67 -34.19 12.33
N VAL A 619 -2.31 -33.09 12.76
CA VAL A 619 -2.03 -31.72 12.37
C VAL A 619 -1.53 -30.94 13.57
N THR A 620 -0.28 -30.49 13.56
CA THR A 620 0.33 -29.78 14.68
C THR A 620 0.73 -28.38 14.27
N GLY A 621 0.10 -27.37 14.87
CA GLY A 621 0.39 -25.95 14.60
C GLY A 621 1.44 -25.38 15.55
N PHE A 622 2.23 -24.44 15.03
CA PHE A 622 3.27 -23.72 15.78
C PHE A 622 3.15 -22.22 15.52
N ALA A 623 3.57 -21.43 16.49
CA ALA A 623 3.72 -19.98 16.38
C ALA A 623 5.18 -19.58 16.63
N ASP A 624 5.57 -18.42 16.13
CA ASP A 624 6.88 -17.83 16.43
C ASP A 624 6.96 -17.33 17.88
N ASP A 625 8.00 -16.58 18.19
CA ASP A 625 8.24 -16.06 19.53
C ASP A 625 7.71 -14.62 19.74
N ASP A 626 7.06 -14.03 18.74
CA ASP A 626 6.42 -12.74 18.86
C ASP A 626 5.04 -12.87 19.55
N GLY A 627 4.71 -11.93 20.43
CA GLY A 627 3.46 -11.95 21.19
C GLY A 627 3.51 -12.73 22.51
N ASP A 628 2.40 -12.65 23.25
CA ASP A 628 2.25 -13.37 24.52
C ASP A 628 1.95 -14.88 24.32
N ALA A 629 2.14 -15.66 25.39
CA ALA A 629 1.96 -17.10 25.33
C ALA A 629 0.51 -17.55 25.02
N LYS A 630 -0.50 -16.76 25.41
CA LYS A 630 -1.91 -17.07 25.12
C LYS A 630 -2.22 -16.83 23.66
N PHE A 631 -1.74 -15.72 23.11
CA PHE A 631 -1.91 -15.39 21.71
C PHE A 631 -1.20 -16.42 20.82
N ASN A 632 0.05 -16.77 21.11
CA ASN A 632 0.80 -17.77 20.35
C ASN A 632 0.16 -19.16 20.41
N ASN A 633 -0.41 -19.53 21.56
CA ASN A 633 -1.17 -20.77 21.67
C ASN A 633 -2.43 -20.72 20.80
N TYR A 634 -3.19 -19.61 20.83
CA TYR A 634 -4.37 -19.41 20.00
C TYR A 634 -4.05 -19.48 18.50
N VAL A 635 -3.03 -18.74 18.02
CA VAL A 635 -2.61 -18.74 16.62
C VAL A 635 -2.21 -20.14 16.15
N SER A 636 -1.46 -20.86 16.96
CA SER A 636 -1.01 -22.21 16.62
C SER A 636 -2.19 -23.19 16.48
N VAL A 637 -3.17 -23.12 17.39
CA VAL A 637 -4.40 -23.92 17.33
C VAL A 637 -5.21 -23.56 16.08
N MET A 638 -5.39 -22.28 15.79
CA MET A 638 -6.20 -21.82 14.65
C MET A 638 -5.57 -22.19 13.30
N ARG A 639 -4.24 -22.16 13.17
CA ARG A 639 -3.54 -22.66 11.99
C ARG A 639 -3.76 -24.16 11.80
N ALA A 640 -3.58 -24.96 12.85
CA ALA A 640 -3.84 -26.40 12.78
C ALA A 640 -5.29 -26.69 12.43
N LYS A 641 -6.24 -25.97 13.04
CA LYS A 641 -7.68 -26.10 12.77
C LYS A 641 -8.01 -25.79 11.32
N SER A 642 -7.46 -24.71 10.74
CA SER A 642 -7.76 -24.35 9.34
C SER A 642 -7.28 -25.41 8.34
N VAL A 643 -6.19 -26.09 8.63
CA VAL A 643 -5.72 -27.24 7.84
C VAL A 643 -6.66 -28.44 8.01
N ALA A 644 -7.07 -28.75 9.24
CA ALA A 644 -8.02 -29.81 9.51
C ALA A 644 -9.39 -29.54 8.84
N ASP A 645 -9.92 -28.33 8.95
CA ASP A 645 -11.16 -27.90 8.30
C ASP A 645 -11.09 -28.06 6.77
N PHE A 646 -9.95 -27.75 6.16
CA PHE A 646 -9.76 -27.98 4.72
C PHE A 646 -9.75 -29.48 4.37
N MET A 647 -9.11 -30.31 5.18
CA MET A 647 -9.10 -31.76 4.98
C MET A 647 -10.53 -32.36 5.09
N ILE A 648 -11.31 -31.90 6.05
CA ILE A 648 -12.72 -32.27 6.15
C ILE A 648 -13.51 -31.79 4.92
N LEU A 649 -13.25 -30.57 4.44
CA LEU A 649 -13.90 -30.03 3.25
C LEU A 649 -13.64 -30.84 1.99
N ILE A 650 -12.47 -31.45 1.85
CA ILE A 650 -12.12 -32.32 0.71
C ILE A 650 -12.62 -33.76 0.87
N GLY A 651 -13.27 -34.11 1.98
CA GLY A 651 -14.00 -35.37 2.15
C GLY A 651 -13.45 -36.34 3.22
N MET A 652 -12.41 -35.94 3.97
CA MET A 652 -11.96 -36.71 5.15
C MET A 652 -12.98 -36.55 6.28
N THR A 653 -13.09 -37.57 7.13
CA THR A 653 -13.96 -37.52 8.31
C THR A 653 -13.25 -36.92 9.52
N ALA A 654 -14.00 -36.30 10.42
CA ALA A 654 -13.39 -35.61 11.59
C ALA A 654 -12.67 -36.56 12.55
N ASP A 655 -13.05 -37.83 12.60
CA ASP A 655 -12.39 -38.87 13.41
C ASP A 655 -11.05 -39.31 12.86
N GLN A 656 -10.77 -39.06 11.58
CA GLN A 656 -9.46 -39.32 10.96
C GLN A 656 -8.43 -38.22 11.24
N ILE A 657 -8.87 -37.06 11.72
CA ILE A 657 -8.01 -35.90 11.86
C ILE A 657 -7.90 -35.46 13.32
N THR A 658 -6.70 -35.54 13.85
CA THR A 658 -6.38 -34.92 15.13
C THR A 658 -5.61 -33.63 14.91
N PHE A 659 -5.98 -32.56 15.62
CA PHE A 659 -5.22 -31.30 15.52
C PHE A 659 -4.93 -30.70 16.88
N GLU A 660 -3.76 -30.11 17.03
CA GLU A 660 -3.32 -29.43 18.25
C GLU A 660 -2.44 -28.21 17.93
N GLY A 661 -2.42 -27.22 18.83
CA GLY A 661 -1.47 -26.12 18.80
C GLY A 661 -0.41 -26.28 19.90
N LYS A 662 0.85 -26.11 19.54
CA LYS A 662 2.00 -26.15 20.47
C LYS A 662 2.44 -24.77 20.94
N GLY A 663 1.77 -23.71 20.51
CA GLY A 663 2.13 -22.35 20.86
C GLY A 663 3.53 -21.97 20.38
N LYS A 664 4.20 -21.15 21.18
CA LYS A 664 5.55 -20.69 20.92
C LYS A 664 6.55 -21.86 20.92
N GLN A 665 7.33 -21.95 19.84
CA GLN A 665 8.45 -22.88 19.76
C GLN A 665 9.77 -22.09 19.73
N THR A 666 10.61 -22.28 20.75
CA THR A 666 11.99 -21.80 20.75
C THR A 666 12.87 -22.87 20.07
N SER A 667 13.09 -22.70 18.77
CA SER A 667 14.05 -23.51 18.02
C SER A 667 15.13 -22.59 17.43
N ASN A 668 16.29 -23.17 17.09
CA ASN A 668 17.34 -22.45 16.36
C ASN A 668 16.99 -22.18 14.88
N MET A 669 15.71 -22.29 14.51
CA MET A 669 15.22 -22.00 13.16
C MET A 669 14.91 -20.51 13.03
N ALA A 670 14.94 -20.01 11.81
CA ALA A 670 14.53 -18.64 11.51
C ALA A 670 13.06 -18.41 11.92
N LYS A 671 12.70 -17.20 12.36
CA LYS A 671 11.34 -16.88 12.87
C LYS A 671 10.21 -17.34 11.96
N HIS A 672 10.34 -17.14 10.65
CA HIS A 672 9.33 -17.57 9.68
C HIS A 672 9.14 -19.08 9.63
N GLN A 673 10.17 -19.88 9.95
CA GLN A 673 10.08 -21.34 10.00
C GLN A 673 9.36 -21.85 11.27
N ASN A 674 9.19 -20.98 12.28
CA ASN A 674 8.42 -21.29 13.48
C ASN A 674 6.91 -21.08 13.25
N ARG A 675 6.51 -20.31 12.25
CA ARG A 675 5.11 -20.13 11.84
C ARG A 675 4.69 -21.23 10.88
N ARG A 676 4.48 -22.43 11.38
CA ARG A 676 4.18 -23.59 10.54
C ARG A 676 3.09 -24.48 11.11
N VAL A 677 2.55 -25.29 10.24
CA VAL A 677 1.74 -26.46 10.57
C VAL A 677 2.44 -27.70 10.03
N GLU A 678 2.68 -28.66 10.89
CA GLU A 678 3.20 -29.97 10.51
C GLU A 678 2.05 -30.96 10.38
N ILE A 679 1.98 -31.63 9.25
CA ILE A 679 0.97 -32.64 8.93
C ILE A 679 1.68 -33.97 8.87
N LEU A 680 1.30 -34.88 9.73
CA LEU A 680 1.76 -36.26 9.73
C LEU A 680 0.63 -37.15 9.22
N VAL A 681 0.82 -37.75 8.05
CA VAL A 681 -0.11 -38.72 7.49
C VAL A 681 0.38 -40.11 7.79
N THR A 682 -0.48 -40.94 8.35
CA THR A 682 -0.23 -42.35 8.67
C THR A 682 -1.28 -43.23 7.99
N ASP A 683 -0.81 -44.32 7.36
CA ASP A 683 -1.63 -45.34 6.72
C ASP A 683 -2.01 -46.42 7.74
#